data_98a770a7ba9106eb6163c5e4ec589ced
#
_entry.id   98a770a7ba9106eb6163c5e4ec589ced
#
_cell.length_a   1.000
_cell.length_b   1.000
_cell.length_c   1.000
_cell.angle_alpha   90.00
_cell.angle_beta   90.00
_cell.angle_gamma   90.00
#
_symmetry.space_group_name_H-M   'P 1'
#
loop_
_entity.id
_entity.type
_entity.pdbx_description
1 polymer ?
#
loop_
_entity_poly.entity_id
_entity_poly.type
_entity_poly.pdbx_seq_one_letter_code
_entity_poly.pdbx_strand_id
1 'polypeptide(L)'
;MNNSWINQEIIIKNKLIDLLPNKIYNLKDKSPLIDFINSQLNKKYTPSEIYTVYIKYTAKPNEYKGKASAAINDAKGLYFINALGKDSSKPIQIWTQGETEGTSVWLPIIDKPNQKSTQEFQLTVPSKYVSLSNGLLVKQIDNKNGTRVDIWKMDLPHAPYLFFLAVGDYTIVKDNYKGKELSYYVEKEYEKQAREIYGKTPAMMAYYENILGISYPWAKYAQISGRDYVSGAMENTTATLHSDMVLQDARELKDGNAWETTIAHELFHHWFGDLVTAESWSNITVNESFADYSQTLWLEHSKGKDAGQYENYVGLKNYLNSPADAEKDLVRFYYKDREDVFDVVSYQKGGRILHMLRHLVGDKAFFESLHTYLIENKFGTGSALKLKLAFEKVTGKNLDWFFNQWYFGSGHPYVRIEEKYLPNEKKVLIIIQQNQLQNKTFTLPIGIDVYVKGQRNHYEVWNKNRIDSFYFNAASPPDNVNIDNDKILLWVKDESKTISEYAFQYAHARNFEDRLEAINDAAENITDSKAQSILKAALEDSFYVIRMGAIQSFNPANLDPATEKKILQLASSDPSNEVKEQAIDALAGLYKKEYKNLFTQWTQDSSYIVSGAALDALEKIDSSAALKIATEASTQKIRKRLNTSVTAILAKYGQENVFDFIAKQFDILNNQSAEKFYMTVAFGQLLHKVNDP
;
A
#
# COMPACT_ATOMS: atom_id res chain seq x y z
N MET A 1 -16.74 34.10 -20.55
CA MET A 1 -15.63 33.63 -21.40
C MET A 1 -15.88 32.19 -21.74
N ASN A 2 -15.95 31.87 -23.02
CA ASN A 2 -16.42 30.58 -23.51
C ASN A 2 -15.52 29.43 -23.04
N ASN A 3 -16.15 28.35 -22.53
CA ASN A 3 -15.54 27.04 -22.18
C ASN A 3 -15.00 26.32 -23.44
N SER A 4 -14.17 26.95 -24.25
CA SER A 4 -13.66 26.39 -25.51
C SER A 4 -12.62 25.26 -25.33
N TRP A 5 -12.24 24.95 -24.11
CA TRP A 5 -11.23 23.90 -23.78
C TRP A 5 -11.82 22.51 -23.60
N ILE A 6 -13.17 22.36 -23.57
CA ILE A 6 -13.86 21.11 -23.28
C ILE A 6 -14.27 20.35 -24.55
N ASN A 7 -14.14 20.98 -25.73
CA ASN A 7 -14.44 20.32 -27.00
C ASN A 7 -13.15 19.75 -27.61
N GLN A 8 -12.71 18.57 -27.16
CA GLN A 8 -11.64 17.83 -27.83
C GLN A 8 -12.23 16.76 -28.74
N GLU A 9 -11.85 16.81 -30.02
CA GLU A 9 -12.10 15.75 -30.98
C GLU A 9 -11.03 14.68 -30.78
N ILE A 10 -11.41 13.49 -30.28
CA ILE A 10 -10.57 12.30 -30.34
C ILE A 10 -10.90 11.61 -31.65
N ILE A 11 -9.97 11.66 -32.61
CA ILE A 11 -10.16 11.05 -33.93
C ILE A 11 -9.51 9.67 -33.92
N ILE A 12 -10.32 8.62 -33.91
CA ILE A 12 -9.88 7.26 -34.21
C ILE A 12 -10.07 7.05 -35.73
N LYS A 13 -8.98 7.08 -36.49
CA LYS A 13 -9.05 6.91 -37.95
C LYS A 13 -9.13 5.46 -38.34
N ASN A 14 -10.24 5.07 -38.97
CA ASN A 14 -10.25 4.34 -40.25
C ASN A 14 -11.69 4.20 -40.79
N LYS A 15 -11.90 4.62 -42.05
CA LYS A 15 -13.12 4.63 -42.90
C LYS A 15 -14.45 5.00 -42.26
N LEU A 16 -14.97 6.15 -42.76
CA LEU A 16 -16.22 6.80 -42.41
C LEU A 16 -17.44 5.90 -42.47
N ILE A 17 -18.22 5.94 -41.40
CA ILE A 17 -19.68 5.84 -41.46
C ILE A 17 -20.21 7.10 -40.72
N ASP A 18 -20.77 8.04 -41.46
CA ASP A 18 -21.48 9.18 -40.87
C ASP A 18 -22.81 8.69 -40.32
N LEU A 19 -22.86 8.39 -39.02
CA LEU A 19 -23.98 7.65 -38.44
C LEU A 19 -24.61 8.31 -37.23
N LEU A 20 -24.57 9.61 -37.02
CA LEU A 20 -25.38 10.14 -35.90
C LEU A 20 -26.03 11.48 -36.17
N PRO A 21 -27.40 11.55 -36.21
CA PRO A 21 -28.13 12.74 -35.88
C PRO A 21 -28.28 12.83 -34.35
N ASN A 22 -27.68 13.83 -33.74
CA ASN A 22 -28.01 14.51 -32.45
C ASN A 22 -28.76 13.74 -31.36
N LYS A 23 -28.39 12.48 -31.05
CA LYS A 23 -28.88 11.79 -29.86
C LYS A 23 -27.75 11.59 -28.85
N ILE A 24 -27.95 12.13 -27.63
CA ILE A 24 -27.10 11.89 -26.47
C ILE A 24 -27.36 10.44 -26.02
N TYR A 25 -26.40 9.54 -26.23
CA TYR A 25 -26.47 8.19 -25.70
C TYR A 25 -25.90 8.16 -24.30
N ASN A 26 -26.66 7.64 -23.36
CA ASN A 26 -26.18 7.36 -22.01
C ASN A 26 -25.29 6.10 -22.06
N LEU A 27 -23.96 6.26 -21.95
CA LEU A 27 -22.99 5.15 -22.00
C LEU A 27 -23.11 4.16 -20.85
N LYS A 28 -24.01 4.40 -19.88
CA LYS A 28 -24.32 3.44 -18.79
C LYS A 28 -24.93 2.13 -19.29
N ASP A 29 -25.71 2.19 -20.36
CA ASP A 29 -26.32 1.02 -20.96
C ASP A 29 -25.63 0.73 -22.29
N LYS A 30 -24.64 -0.15 -22.27
CA LYS A 30 -23.82 -0.52 -23.43
C LYS A 30 -24.60 -1.31 -24.48
N SER A 31 -25.67 -1.97 -24.08
CA SER A 31 -26.54 -2.78 -24.97
C SER A 31 -27.10 -1.96 -26.10
N PRO A 32 -27.73 -0.77 -25.88
CA PRO A 32 -28.28 0.02 -26.98
C PRO A 32 -27.24 0.52 -27.98
N LEU A 33 -26.00 0.83 -27.53
CA LEU A 33 -24.94 1.27 -28.42
C LEU A 33 -24.44 0.10 -29.30
N ILE A 34 -24.25 -1.06 -28.71
CA ILE A 34 -23.84 -2.28 -29.43
C ILE A 34 -24.93 -2.69 -30.41
N ASP A 35 -26.20 -2.68 -29.97
CA ASP A 35 -27.33 -3.01 -30.84
C ASP A 35 -27.49 -1.99 -31.97
N PHE A 36 -27.28 -0.72 -31.70
CA PHE A 36 -27.27 0.34 -32.72
C PHE A 36 -26.14 0.11 -33.72
N ILE A 37 -24.90 -0.08 -33.26
CA ILE A 37 -23.76 -0.37 -34.13
C ILE A 37 -24.05 -1.59 -34.99
N ASN A 38 -24.50 -2.69 -34.40
CA ASN A 38 -24.86 -3.91 -35.11
C ASN A 38 -25.99 -3.69 -36.16
N SER A 39 -26.94 -2.82 -35.86
CA SER A 39 -28.02 -2.49 -36.80
C SER A 39 -27.57 -1.64 -38.00
N GLN A 40 -26.42 -0.96 -37.89
CA GLN A 40 -25.86 -0.10 -38.92
C GLN A 40 -24.74 -0.78 -39.74
N LEU A 41 -24.31 -2.00 -39.37
CA LEU A 41 -23.34 -2.72 -40.15
C LEU A 41 -23.91 -3.11 -41.51
N ASN A 42 -23.12 -2.93 -42.57
CA ASN A 42 -23.53 -3.21 -43.96
C ASN A 42 -23.68 -4.70 -44.25
N LYS A 43 -23.19 -5.56 -43.39
CA LYS A 43 -23.32 -7.02 -43.45
C LYS A 43 -23.11 -7.64 -42.08
N LYS A 44 -23.37 -8.94 -41.94
CA LYS A 44 -22.89 -9.75 -40.82
C LYS A 44 -21.40 -10.06 -41.06
N TYR A 45 -20.58 -9.82 -40.02
CA TYR A 45 -19.16 -10.14 -40.00
C TYR A 45 -18.94 -11.46 -39.27
N THR A 46 -18.00 -12.24 -39.77
CA THR A 46 -17.54 -13.47 -39.08
C THR A 46 -16.49 -13.10 -38.03
N PRO A 47 -16.19 -13.97 -37.05
CA PRO A 47 -15.16 -13.73 -36.05
C PRO A 47 -13.74 -13.46 -36.60
N SER A 48 -13.47 -13.86 -37.82
CA SER A 48 -12.19 -13.66 -38.50
C SER A 48 -12.11 -12.37 -39.31
N GLU A 49 -13.23 -11.70 -39.54
CA GLU A 49 -13.27 -10.45 -40.29
C GLU A 49 -13.03 -9.22 -39.42
N ILE A 50 -12.20 -8.31 -39.94
CA ILE A 50 -11.93 -7.03 -39.26
C ILE A 50 -12.87 -5.97 -39.86
N TYR A 51 -13.52 -5.21 -38.98
CA TYR A 51 -14.28 -4.03 -39.36
C TYR A 51 -13.85 -2.81 -38.53
N THR A 52 -14.14 -1.63 -39.01
CA THR A 52 -13.80 -0.36 -38.38
C THR A 52 -15.05 0.44 -38.09
N VAL A 53 -15.12 0.99 -36.89
CA VAL A 53 -16.18 1.90 -36.46
C VAL A 53 -15.57 3.28 -36.21
N TYR A 54 -16.20 4.32 -36.73
CA TYR A 54 -15.86 5.71 -36.43
C TYR A 54 -16.95 6.31 -35.54
N ILE A 55 -16.55 6.90 -34.41
CA ILE A 55 -17.45 7.56 -33.47
C ILE A 55 -16.93 8.96 -33.19
N LYS A 56 -17.76 10.00 -33.47
CA LYS A 56 -17.51 11.38 -33.06
C LYS A 56 -18.40 11.70 -31.86
N TYR A 57 -17.79 12.16 -30.76
CA TYR A 57 -18.51 12.38 -29.51
C TYR A 57 -17.87 13.50 -28.67
N THR A 58 -18.61 13.93 -27.64
CA THR A 58 -18.10 14.77 -26.56
C THR A 58 -18.29 14.02 -25.24
N ALA A 59 -17.19 13.73 -24.56
CA ALA A 59 -17.24 13.12 -23.23
C ALA A 59 -17.64 14.18 -22.18
N LYS A 60 -18.49 13.77 -21.23
CA LYS A 60 -18.96 14.64 -20.13
C LYS A 60 -18.76 13.94 -18.77
N PRO A 61 -17.51 13.72 -18.34
CA PRO A 61 -17.21 12.93 -17.15
C PRO A 61 -17.82 13.50 -15.87
N ASN A 62 -17.95 14.82 -15.75
CA ASN A 62 -18.55 15.47 -14.58
C ASN A 62 -20.07 15.25 -14.45
N GLU A 63 -20.76 14.80 -15.51
CA GLU A 63 -22.18 14.43 -15.45
C GLU A 63 -22.38 12.96 -15.03
N TYR A 64 -21.30 12.16 -15.03
CA TYR A 64 -21.34 10.75 -14.63
C TYR A 64 -21.39 10.61 -13.10
N LYS A 65 -22.27 9.73 -12.61
CA LYS A 65 -22.43 9.41 -11.19
C LYS A 65 -22.19 7.91 -11.00
N GLY A 66 -20.95 7.50 -11.07
CA GLY A 66 -20.52 6.13 -10.73
C GLY A 66 -20.51 5.88 -9.23
N LYS A 67 -20.47 4.60 -8.85
CA LYS A 67 -20.23 4.19 -7.47
C LYS A 67 -18.71 4.22 -7.21
N ALA A 68 -18.33 4.73 -6.05
CA ALA A 68 -16.97 4.65 -5.52
C ALA A 68 -16.76 3.33 -4.76
N SER A 69 -15.50 2.96 -4.54
CA SER A 69 -15.07 1.84 -3.70
C SER A 69 -14.29 2.33 -2.47
N ALA A 70 -13.82 1.40 -1.65
CA ALA A 70 -12.88 1.71 -0.58
C ALA A 70 -11.50 2.17 -1.12
N ALA A 71 -11.11 1.67 -2.31
CA ALA A 71 -9.85 2.01 -2.95
C ALA A 71 -9.95 3.24 -3.86
N ILE A 72 -11.10 3.47 -4.51
CA ILE A 72 -11.32 4.55 -5.51
C ILE A 72 -12.55 5.34 -5.10
N ASN A 73 -12.37 6.55 -4.59
CA ASN A 73 -13.42 7.35 -3.98
C ASN A 73 -14.24 8.21 -4.96
N ASP A 74 -13.91 8.24 -6.25
CA ASP A 74 -14.70 8.86 -7.32
C ASP A 74 -14.48 8.11 -8.64
N ALA A 75 -15.52 7.90 -9.46
CA ALA A 75 -15.48 7.04 -10.64
C ALA A 75 -15.80 7.79 -11.95
N LYS A 76 -15.35 9.04 -12.11
CA LYS A 76 -15.61 9.84 -13.32
C LYS A 76 -14.79 9.44 -14.55
N GLY A 77 -13.72 8.68 -14.37
CA GLY A 77 -12.88 8.20 -15.45
C GLY A 77 -11.89 9.22 -16.03
N LEU A 78 -12.29 10.48 -16.23
CA LEU A 78 -11.45 11.58 -16.71
C LEU A 78 -11.66 12.81 -15.82
N TYR A 79 -10.57 13.40 -15.34
CA TYR A 79 -10.55 14.43 -14.33
C TYR A 79 -9.83 15.69 -14.81
N PHE A 80 -10.39 16.84 -14.46
CA PHE A 80 -9.88 18.16 -14.78
C PHE A 80 -9.57 18.90 -13.48
N ILE A 81 -8.30 19.01 -13.14
CA ILE A 81 -7.85 19.64 -11.91
C ILE A 81 -7.50 21.09 -12.17
N ASN A 82 -8.10 22.01 -11.40
CA ASN A 82 -7.89 23.45 -11.52
C ASN A 82 -7.96 23.97 -12.96
N ALA A 83 -8.87 23.42 -13.78
CA ALA A 83 -8.94 23.67 -15.24
C ALA A 83 -9.04 25.16 -15.63
N LEU A 84 -9.56 26.02 -14.74
CA LEU A 84 -9.70 27.45 -14.94
C LEU A 84 -8.53 28.26 -14.37
N GLY A 85 -7.56 27.63 -13.70
CA GLY A 85 -6.42 28.28 -13.07
C GLY A 85 -6.80 29.26 -11.95
N LYS A 86 -7.93 29.03 -11.28
CA LYS A 86 -8.42 29.94 -10.22
C LYS A 86 -7.76 29.68 -8.87
N ASP A 87 -7.36 28.44 -8.61
CA ASP A 87 -6.66 28.04 -7.41
C ASP A 87 -5.15 28.15 -7.65
N SER A 88 -4.52 29.14 -7.05
CA SER A 88 -3.06 29.36 -7.19
C SER A 88 -2.22 28.32 -6.43
N SER A 89 -2.83 27.54 -5.56
CA SER A 89 -2.16 26.48 -4.80
C SER A 89 -2.04 25.16 -5.56
N LYS A 90 -2.76 25.01 -6.68
CA LYS A 90 -2.80 23.79 -7.48
C LYS A 90 -2.38 24.05 -8.93
N PRO A 91 -1.58 23.15 -9.54
CA PRO A 91 -1.31 23.20 -10.97
C PRO A 91 -2.57 22.84 -11.77
N ILE A 92 -2.57 23.20 -13.06
CA ILE A 92 -3.57 22.72 -14.02
C ILE A 92 -3.14 21.34 -14.47
N GLN A 93 -3.99 20.34 -14.23
CA GLN A 93 -3.73 18.95 -14.63
C GLN A 93 -4.99 18.30 -15.19
N ILE A 94 -4.79 17.35 -16.10
CA ILE A 94 -5.79 16.41 -16.58
C ILE A 94 -5.21 15.03 -16.40
N TRP A 95 -5.98 14.08 -15.89
CA TRP A 95 -5.58 12.68 -15.78
C TRP A 95 -6.81 11.76 -15.83
N THR A 96 -6.58 10.47 -16.11
CA THR A 96 -7.64 9.46 -16.17
C THR A 96 -7.45 8.41 -15.09
N GLN A 97 -8.58 7.84 -14.62
CA GLN A 97 -8.67 6.64 -13.77
C GLN A 97 -9.63 5.66 -14.43
N GLY A 98 -9.11 4.54 -14.90
CA GLY A 98 -9.88 3.56 -15.68
C GLY A 98 -10.51 2.47 -14.85
N GLU A 99 -9.88 2.03 -13.76
CA GLU A 99 -10.38 0.95 -12.91
C GLU A 99 -11.60 1.42 -12.11
N THR A 100 -12.64 0.61 -12.04
CA THR A 100 -12.83 -0.71 -12.68
C THR A 100 -13.25 -0.59 -14.14
N GLU A 101 -14.24 0.19 -14.48
CA GLU A 101 -14.82 0.43 -15.81
C GLU A 101 -15.01 1.92 -16.08
N GLY A 102 -14.10 2.77 -15.58
CA GLY A 102 -14.10 4.23 -15.74
C GLY A 102 -13.67 4.67 -17.13
N THR A 103 -12.95 3.85 -17.89
CA THR A 103 -12.50 4.19 -19.24
C THR A 103 -13.66 4.44 -20.19
N SER A 104 -14.75 3.68 -20.07
CA SER A 104 -15.94 3.85 -20.91
C SER A 104 -16.73 5.14 -20.63
N VAL A 105 -16.40 5.89 -19.60
CA VAL A 105 -17.01 7.22 -19.33
C VAL A 105 -16.51 8.26 -20.33
N TRP A 106 -15.28 8.13 -20.80
CA TRP A 106 -14.66 9.11 -21.69
C TRP A 106 -14.20 8.55 -23.04
N LEU A 107 -14.08 7.22 -23.18
CA LEU A 107 -13.66 6.52 -24.39
C LEU A 107 -14.70 5.46 -24.77
N PRO A 108 -15.21 5.43 -26.02
CA PRO A 108 -16.10 4.36 -26.51
C PRO A 108 -15.35 3.04 -26.61
N ILE A 109 -15.42 2.19 -25.61
CA ILE A 109 -14.71 0.91 -25.53
C ILE A 109 -15.57 -0.14 -24.79
N ILE A 110 -15.33 -1.42 -25.05
CA ILE A 110 -15.87 -2.51 -24.24
C ILE A 110 -15.00 -2.62 -22.99
N ASP A 111 -15.44 -1.96 -21.93
CA ASP A 111 -14.68 -1.75 -20.71
C ASP A 111 -14.78 -2.97 -19.78
N LYS A 112 -14.04 -4.02 -20.14
CA LYS A 112 -13.93 -5.27 -19.38
C LYS A 112 -12.45 -5.68 -19.29
N PRO A 113 -11.97 -6.22 -18.17
CA PRO A 113 -10.55 -6.53 -17.99
C PRO A 113 -10.02 -7.53 -19.02
N ASN A 114 -10.88 -8.39 -19.57
CA ASN A 114 -10.53 -9.39 -20.58
C ASN A 114 -10.58 -8.89 -22.04
N GLN A 115 -10.87 -7.61 -22.27
CA GLN A 115 -10.98 -7.03 -23.61
C GLN A 115 -9.70 -6.26 -23.98
N LYS A 116 -8.58 -6.98 -24.01
CA LYS A 116 -7.27 -6.38 -24.33
C LYS A 116 -7.18 -5.90 -25.78
N SER A 117 -6.60 -4.74 -25.98
CA SER A 117 -6.36 -4.14 -27.29
C SER A 117 -5.09 -3.30 -27.31
N THR A 118 -4.57 -3.04 -28.52
CA THR A 118 -3.56 -2.01 -28.76
C THR A 118 -4.21 -0.63 -28.81
N GLN A 119 -3.40 0.43 -28.68
CA GLN A 119 -3.90 1.80 -28.57
C GLN A 119 -3.00 2.77 -29.34
N GLU A 120 -3.62 3.74 -30.00
CA GLU A 120 -2.94 4.94 -30.49
C GLU A 120 -3.77 6.17 -30.11
N PHE A 121 -3.18 7.07 -29.33
CA PHE A 121 -3.78 8.36 -28.99
C PHE A 121 -3.09 9.52 -29.70
N GLN A 122 -3.87 10.37 -30.34
CA GLN A 122 -3.45 11.64 -30.93
C GLN A 122 -4.02 12.78 -30.09
N LEU A 123 -3.26 13.26 -29.13
CA LEU A 123 -3.67 14.23 -28.14
C LEU A 123 -3.32 15.65 -28.60
N THR A 124 -4.34 16.45 -28.91
CA THR A 124 -4.13 17.91 -29.18
C THR A 124 -4.09 18.63 -27.84
N VAL A 125 -2.93 19.17 -27.49
CA VAL A 125 -2.68 19.82 -26.20
C VAL A 125 -2.05 21.20 -26.39
N PRO A 126 -2.22 22.14 -25.42
CA PRO A 126 -1.46 23.39 -25.42
C PRO A 126 0.05 23.11 -25.38
N SER A 127 0.81 23.80 -26.25
CA SER A 127 2.26 23.54 -26.40
C SER A 127 3.07 23.76 -25.12
N LYS A 128 2.54 24.51 -24.15
CA LYS A 128 3.18 24.76 -22.84
C LYS A 128 3.10 23.58 -21.86
N TYR A 129 2.18 22.64 -22.04
CA TYR A 129 2.03 21.48 -21.17
C TYR A 129 2.71 20.24 -21.76
N VAL A 130 3.06 19.30 -20.92
CA VAL A 130 3.49 17.97 -21.34
C VAL A 130 2.31 17.00 -21.31
N SER A 131 2.35 15.98 -22.15
CA SER A 131 1.41 14.86 -22.10
C SER A 131 2.14 13.57 -21.74
N LEU A 132 1.40 12.63 -21.15
CA LEU A 132 1.83 11.26 -20.92
C LEU A 132 0.70 10.30 -21.27
N SER A 133 1.02 9.17 -21.93
CA SER A 133 0.08 8.08 -22.16
C SER A 133 0.82 6.75 -22.20
N ASN A 134 0.06 5.66 -22.38
CA ASN A 134 0.60 4.31 -22.55
C ASN A 134 1.48 4.22 -23.82
N GLY A 135 2.47 3.34 -23.77
CA GLY A 135 3.39 3.12 -24.89
C GLY A 135 4.38 4.26 -25.12
N LEU A 136 4.80 4.47 -26.35
CA LEU A 136 5.82 5.46 -26.72
C LEU A 136 5.22 6.71 -27.36
N LEU A 137 5.82 7.87 -27.08
CA LEU A 137 5.57 9.11 -27.83
C LEU A 137 6.30 9.00 -29.19
N VAL A 138 5.55 8.68 -30.23
CA VAL A 138 6.12 8.40 -31.55
C VAL A 138 6.27 9.66 -32.41
N LYS A 139 5.47 10.69 -32.15
CA LYS A 139 5.52 11.95 -32.93
C LYS A 139 4.88 13.12 -32.16
N GLN A 140 5.43 14.32 -32.40
CA GLN A 140 4.83 15.58 -32.00
C GLN A 140 4.68 16.48 -33.23
N ILE A 141 3.52 17.10 -33.42
CA ILE A 141 3.21 17.96 -34.56
C ILE A 141 2.76 19.32 -34.02
N ASP A 142 3.53 20.36 -34.28
CA ASP A 142 3.17 21.73 -33.91
C ASP A 142 2.12 22.28 -34.88
N ASN A 143 0.95 22.68 -34.35
CA ASN A 143 -0.15 23.24 -35.13
C ASN A 143 0.03 24.76 -35.47
N LYS A 144 1.13 25.39 -35.01
CA LYS A 144 1.42 26.82 -35.23
C LYS A 144 0.38 27.81 -34.67
N ASN A 145 -0.48 27.35 -33.76
CA ASN A 145 -1.53 28.15 -33.11
C ASN A 145 -1.47 28.11 -31.58
N GLY A 146 -0.31 27.69 -31.00
CA GLY A 146 -0.12 27.52 -29.56
C GLY A 146 -0.55 26.13 -29.03
N THR A 147 -0.94 25.25 -29.95
CA THR A 147 -1.19 23.82 -29.64
C THR A 147 -0.29 22.90 -30.45
N ARG A 148 -0.16 21.67 -30.00
CA ARG A 148 0.49 20.59 -30.76
C ARG A 148 -0.30 19.30 -30.63
N VAL A 149 -0.04 18.35 -31.53
CA VAL A 149 -0.55 16.98 -31.47
C VAL A 149 0.58 16.06 -30.99
N ASP A 150 0.36 15.38 -29.89
CA ASP A 150 1.24 14.33 -29.36
C ASP A 150 0.65 12.97 -29.74
N ILE A 151 1.41 12.13 -30.45
CA ILE A 151 0.99 10.80 -30.90
C ILE A 151 1.66 9.76 -30.02
N TRP A 152 0.86 9.12 -29.18
CA TRP A 152 1.26 8.03 -28.29
C TRP A 152 0.78 6.70 -28.85
N LYS A 153 1.66 5.68 -28.84
CA LYS A 153 1.35 4.37 -29.41
C LYS A 153 1.73 3.23 -28.46
N MET A 154 0.77 2.36 -28.21
CA MET A 154 0.89 1.14 -27.43
C MET A 154 0.65 -0.05 -28.37
N ASP A 155 1.75 -0.72 -28.80
CA ASP A 155 1.70 -1.79 -29.79
C ASP A 155 1.38 -3.17 -29.18
N LEU A 156 1.47 -3.29 -27.86
CA LEU A 156 1.15 -4.53 -27.14
C LEU A 156 -0.26 -4.43 -26.54
N PRO A 157 -1.06 -5.52 -26.60
CA PRO A 157 -2.42 -5.49 -26.08
C PRO A 157 -2.44 -5.43 -24.55
N HIS A 158 -3.25 -4.53 -24.01
CA HIS A 158 -3.50 -4.37 -22.58
C HIS A 158 -4.98 -4.10 -22.30
N ALA A 159 -5.40 -4.23 -21.04
CA ALA A 159 -6.81 -4.11 -20.66
C ALA A 159 -7.30 -2.66 -20.75
N PRO A 160 -8.59 -2.42 -21.05
CA PRO A 160 -9.16 -1.07 -21.16
C PRO A 160 -9.02 -0.22 -19.91
N TYR A 161 -9.13 -0.79 -18.71
CA TYR A 161 -9.02 -0.05 -17.45
C TYR A 161 -7.62 0.55 -17.23
N LEU A 162 -6.61 0.05 -17.96
CA LEU A 162 -5.23 0.53 -17.95
C LEU A 162 -4.95 1.66 -18.96
N PHE A 163 -5.95 2.05 -19.77
CA PHE A 163 -5.81 3.14 -20.72
C PHE A 163 -5.68 4.47 -19.98
N PHE A 164 -4.61 5.17 -20.29
CA PHE A 164 -4.21 6.34 -19.54
C PHE A 164 -3.87 7.52 -20.43
N LEU A 165 -4.26 8.70 -20.01
CA LEU A 165 -3.71 9.97 -20.47
C LEU A 165 -3.58 10.96 -19.31
N ALA A 166 -2.50 11.73 -19.35
CA ALA A 166 -2.33 12.90 -18.50
C ALA A 166 -1.78 14.07 -19.29
N VAL A 167 -2.16 15.29 -18.87
CA VAL A 167 -1.67 16.57 -19.45
C VAL A 167 -1.51 17.57 -18.31
N GLY A 168 -0.35 18.25 -18.26
CA GLY A 168 -0.13 19.24 -17.20
C GLY A 168 1.24 19.89 -17.25
N ASP A 169 1.49 20.77 -16.29
CA ASP A 169 2.78 21.44 -16.10
C ASP A 169 3.68 20.58 -15.19
N TYR A 170 4.38 19.64 -15.82
CA TYR A 170 5.30 18.72 -15.14
C TYR A 170 6.74 18.94 -15.56
N THR A 171 7.67 18.72 -14.64
CA THR A 171 9.08 18.47 -14.94
C THR A 171 9.29 16.98 -15.11
N ILE A 172 10.09 16.60 -16.11
CA ILE A 172 10.38 15.18 -16.41
C ILE A 172 11.83 14.88 -16.03
N VAL A 173 12.01 14.01 -15.05
CA VAL A 173 13.34 13.50 -14.66
C VAL A 173 13.52 12.14 -15.31
N LYS A 174 14.52 12.02 -16.19
CA LYS A 174 14.79 10.77 -16.94
C LYS A 174 15.75 9.86 -16.20
N ASP A 175 15.52 8.57 -16.36
CA ASP A 175 16.34 7.47 -15.88
C ASP A 175 16.38 6.35 -16.92
N ASN A 176 17.08 5.25 -16.68
CA ASN A 176 17.20 4.16 -17.64
C ASN A 176 17.34 2.81 -16.93
N TYR A 177 16.71 1.78 -17.52
CA TYR A 177 16.92 0.41 -17.12
C TYR A 177 17.08 -0.49 -18.35
N LYS A 178 18.25 -1.08 -18.56
CA LYS A 178 18.58 -1.98 -19.68
C LYS A 178 18.17 -1.41 -21.05
N GLY A 179 18.36 -0.11 -21.28
CA GLY A 179 18.01 0.59 -22.52
C GLY A 179 16.56 1.03 -22.64
N LYS A 180 15.70 0.70 -21.68
CA LYS A 180 14.32 1.22 -21.60
C LYS A 180 14.31 2.55 -20.87
N GLU A 181 13.60 3.56 -21.41
CA GLU A 181 13.41 4.83 -20.74
C GLU A 181 12.56 4.64 -19.48
N LEU A 182 13.07 5.15 -18.36
CA LEU A 182 12.29 5.42 -17.16
C LEU A 182 12.13 6.95 -17.05
N SER A 183 10.94 7.40 -16.68
CA SER A 183 10.67 8.83 -16.59
C SER A 183 9.73 9.15 -15.43
N TYR A 184 10.11 10.18 -14.66
CA TYR A 184 9.40 10.62 -13.46
C TYR A 184 8.82 12.01 -13.72
N TYR A 185 7.49 12.08 -13.81
CA TYR A 185 6.72 13.30 -14.05
C TYR A 185 6.29 13.87 -12.70
N VAL A 186 6.96 14.92 -12.28
CA VAL A 186 6.75 15.56 -10.97
C VAL A 186 6.39 17.02 -11.13
N GLU A 187 5.76 17.60 -10.14
CA GLU A 187 5.63 19.06 -10.07
C GLU A 187 7.01 19.69 -9.90
N LYS A 188 7.18 20.87 -10.49
CA LYS A 188 8.47 21.55 -10.62
C LYS A 188 9.21 21.73 -9.29
N GLU A 189 8.50 21.95 -8.21
CA GLU A 189 9.10 22.09 -6.88
C GLU A 189 9.78 20.81 -6.38
N TYR A 190 9.39 19.63 -6.89
CA TYR A 190 9.92 18.31 -6.50
C TYR A 190 10.95 17.72 -7.48
N GLU A 191 11.38 18.48 -8.47
CA GLU A 191 12.36 18.02 -9.46
C GLU A 191 13.61 17.42 -8.82
N LYS A 192 14.13 18.09 -7.77
CA LYS A 192 15.34 17.65 -7.05
C LYS A 192 15.13 16.37 -6.25
N GLN A 193 13.92 16.13 -5.77
CA GLN A 193 13.56 14.96 -4.97
C GLN A 193 13.10 13.76 -5.82
N ALA A 194 12.80 13.96 -7.11
CA ALA A 194 12.23 12.91 -7.95
C ALA A 194 13.06 11.62 -7.97
N ARG A 195 14.41 11.73 -7.97
CA ARG A 195 15.30 10.55 -7.92
C ARG A 195 15.35 9.90 -6.53
N GLU A 196 15.14 10.64 -5.47
CA GLU A 196 15.06 10.08 -4.12
C GLU A 196 13.71 9.36 -3.91
N ILE A 197 12.64 9.87 -4.51
CA ILE A 197 11.31 9.25 -4.48
C ILE A 197 11.27 7.99 -5.34
N TYR A 198 11.65 8.07 -6.61
CA TYR A 198 11.42 7.01 -7.60
C TYR A 198 12.67 6.21 -7.99
N GLY A 199 13.85 6.65 -7.59
CA GLY A 199 15.14 6.13 -8.11
C GLY A 199 15.49 4.70 -7.69
N LYS A 200 14.69 4.06 -6.83
CA LYS A 200 14.80 2.61 -6.57
C LYS A 200 14.11 1.75 -7.64
N THR A 201 13.35 2.33 -8.53
CA THR A 201 12.62 1.62 -9.61
C THR A 201 13.52 0.70 -10.45
N PRO A 202 14.74 1.10 -10.91
CA PRO A 202 15.63 0.19 -11.61
C PRO A 202 16.03 -1.05 -10.80
N ALA A 203 16.25 -0.89 -9.50
CA ALA A 203 16.58 -2.00 -8.60
C ALA A 203 15.38 -2.93 -8.36
N MET A 204 14.18 -2.37 -8.20
CA MET A 204 12.93 -3.12 -8.12
C MET A 204 12.70 -3.94 -9.40
N MET A 205 12.86 -3.33 -10.58
CA MET A 205 12.77 -4.04 -11.87
C MET A 205 13.76 -5.20 -11.95
N ALA A 206 15.02 -4.97 -11.57
CA ALA A 206 16.04 -6.02 -11.59
C ALA A 206 15.70 -7.18 -10.66
N TYR A 207 15.20 -6.88 -9.48
CA TYR A 207 14.77 -7.89 -8.51
C TYR A 207 13.57 -8.70 -9.02
N TYR A 208 12.53 -8.04 -9.50
CA TYR A 208 11.32 -8.72 -9.99
C TYR A 208 11.60 -9.53 -11.27
N GLU A 209 12.39 -9.02 -12.21
CA GLU A 209 12.86 -9.81 -13.35
C GLU A 209 13.60 -11.09 -12.91
N ASN A 210 14.44 -10.97 -11.89
CA ASN A 210 15.21 -12.09 -11.38
C ASN A 210 14.34 -13.17 -10.76
N ILE A 211 13.42 -12.79 -9.85
CA ILE A 211 12.56 -13.78 -9.15
C ILE A 211 11.50 -14.39 -10.06
N LEU A 212 11.00 -13.65 -11.06
CA LEU A 212 9.99 -14.12 -12.01
C LEU A 212 10.62 -14.83 -13.24
N GLY A 213 11.91 -14.62 -13.51
CA GLY A 213 12.57 -15.11 -14.71
C GLY A 213 12.02 -14.51 -16.01
N ILE A 214 11.35 -13.36 -15.95
CA ILE A 214 10.70 -12.69 -17.08
C ILE A 214 11.12 -11.22 -17.10
N SER A 215 11.78 -10.81 -18.18
CA SER A 215 12.16 -9.41 -18.37
C SER A 215 10.93 -8.50 -18.41
N TYR A 216 11.08 -7.26 -17.97
CA TYR A 216 10.04 -6.24 -18.06
C TYR A 216 9.50 -6.14 -19.48
N PRO A 217 8.22 -6.45 -19.71
CA PRO A 217 7.72 -6.75 -21.06
C PRO A 217 7.45 -5.51 -21.92
N TRP A 218 7.41 -4.32 -21.32
CA TRP A 218 6.92 -3.10 -21.95
C TRP A 218 8.06 -2.22 -22.47
N ALA A 219 7.73 -1.26 -23.35
CA ALA A 219 8.72 -0.44 -24.07
C ALA A 219 9.37 0.65 -23.20
N LYS A 220 8.67 1.18 -22.22
CA LYS A 220 9.11 2.20 -21.25
C LYS A 220 8.44 1.99 -19.90
N TYR A 221 8.86 2.75 -18.88
CA TYR A 221 8.11 2.90 -17.65
C TYR A 221 8.12 4.35 -17.19
N ALA A 222 6.95 4.97 -17.08
CA ALA A 222 6.78 6.31 -16.55
C ALA A 222 6.01 6.26 -15.23
N GLN A 223 6.33 7.17 -14.32
CA GLN A 223 5.58 7.41 -13.09
C GLN A 223 5.22 8.88 -13.04
N ILE A 224 3.96 9.19 -12.71
CA ILE A 224 3.42 10.54 -12.67
C ILE A 224 2.61 10.74 -11.40
N SER A 225 2.63 11.94 -10.82
CA SER A 225 1.77 12.32 -9.70
C SER A 225 0.55 13.10 -10.17
N GLY A 226 -0.62 12.80 -9.61
CA GLY A 226 -1.87 13.52 -9.89
C GLY A 226 -2.42 14.23 -8.67
N ARG A 227 -2.68 15.53 -8.76
CA ARG A 227 -3.36 16.29 -7.70
C ARG A 227 -4.80 15.84 -7.54
N ASP A 228 -5.27 15.83 -6.29
CA ASP A 228 -6.63 15.41 -5.93
C ASP A 228 -6.95 14.00 -6.46
N TYR A 229 -5.94 13.13 -6.55
CA TYR A 229 -6.14 11.79 -7.07
C TYR A 229 -7.09 10.97 -6.18
N VAL A 230 -7.91 10.16 -6.80
CA VAL A 230 -9.05 9.46 -6.17
C VAL A 230 -8.68 8.14 -5.52
N SER A 231 -7.39 7.75 -5.56
CA SER A 231 -6.84 6.53 -4.97
C SER A 231 -5.41 6.77 -4.46
N GLY A 232 -4.71 5.72 -4.02
CA GLY A 232 -3.28 5.77 -3.69
C GLY A 232 -2.40 5.84 -4.93
N ALA A 233 -2.55 4.86 -5.82
CA ALA A 233 -1.87 4.79 -7.11
C ALA A 233 -2.65 3.92 -8.10
N MET A 234 -2.14 3.78 -9.33
CA MET A 234 -2.75 3.00 -10.42
C MET A 234 -1.68 2.54 -11.40
N GLU A 235 -1.69 1.29 -11.74
CA GLU A 235 -0.71 0.60 -12.55
C GLU A 235 -0.84 0.83 -14.07
N ASN A 236 -1.50 1.86 -14.55
CA ASN A 236 -1.73 2.07 -15.98
C ASN A 236 -0.51 1.68 -16.82
N THR A 237 -0.66 0.74 -17.71
CA THR A 237 0.45 0.08 -18.41
C THR A 237 1.45 1.09 -18.97
N THR A 238 2.71 1.00 -18.56
CA THR A 238 3.83 1.90 -18.88
C THR A 238 3.74 3.33 -18.34
N ALA A 239 2.71 3.69 -17.57
CA ALA A 239 2.45 5.06 -17.13
C ALA A 239 1.70 5.09 -15.78
N THR A 240 2.34 4.55 -14.73
CA THR A 240 1.79 4.50 -13.37
C THR A 240 1.44 5.89 -12.86
N LEU A 241 0.20 6.06 -12.37
CA LEU A 241 -0.26 7.28 -11.73
C LEU A 241 -0.24 7.11 -10.22
N HIS A 242 0.40 8.04 -9.51
CA HIS A 242 0.40 8.10 -8.06
C HIS A 242 -0.39 9.30 -7.55
N SER A 243 -0.95 9.21 -6.36
CA SER A 243 -1.44 10.38 -5.62
C SER A 243 -0.31 11.40 -5.45
N ASP A 244 -0.66 12.69 -5.40
CA ASP A 244 0.30 13.76 -5.10
C ASP A 244 0.94 13.65 -3.71
N MET A 245 0.41 12.81 -2.83
CA MET A 245 1.04 12.47 -1.56
C MET A 245 2.39 11.74 -1.72
N VAL A 246 2.69 11.15 -2.88
CA VAL A 246 4.02 10.59 -3.20
C VAL A 246 5.11 11.66 -3.25
N LEU A 247 4.71 12.92 -3.51
CA LEU A 247 5.62 14.07 -3.61
C LEU A 247 6.09 14.51 -2.22
N GLN A 248 7.18 13.97 -1.79
CA GLN A 248 7.82 14.25 -0.51
C GLN A 248 8.95 15.28 -0.68
N ASP A 249 9.04 16.22 0.24
CA ASP A 249 10.17 17.16 0.29
C ASP A 249 11.44 16.52 0.92
N ALA A 250 12.55 17.25 0.88
CA ALA A 250 13.83 16.74 1.36
C ALA A 250 13.85 16.41 2.87
N ARG A 251 13.01 17.05 3.68
CA ARG A 251 12.91 16.75 5.10
C ARG A 251 12.04 15.52 5.36
N GLU A 252 10.95 15.35 4.61
CA GLU A 252 10.13 14.14 4.68
C GLU A 252 10.94 12.89 4.32
N LEU A 253 11.80 12.98 3.31
CA LEU A 253 12.67 11.88 2.86
C LEU A 253 13.77 11.52 3.85
N LYS A 254 14.08 12.38 4.85
CA LYS A 254 14.96 12.01 5.98
C LYS A 254 14.37 10.89 6.85
N ASP A 255 13.07 10.77 6.88
CA ASP A 255 12.35 9.70 7.59
C ASP A 255 12.16 8.45 6.71
N GLY A 256 12.78 8.43 5.52
CA GLY A 256 12.60 7.40 4.50
C GLY A 256 11.46 7.73 3.51
N ASN A 257 11.45 7.03 2.38
CA ASN A 257 10.38 7.17 1.40
C ASN A 257 9.13 6.40 1.85
N ALA A 258 8.11 7.12 2.28
CA ALA A 258 6.85 6.54 2.75
C ALA A 258 6.07 5.79 1.64
N TRP A 259 6.40 6.03 0.38
CA TRP A 259 5.73 5.45 -0.79
C TRP A 259 6.53 4.34 -1.47
N GLU A 260 7.65 3.91 -0.89
CA GLU A 260 8.54 2.90 -1.48
C GLU A 260 7.79 1.58 -1.76
N THR A 261 6.95 1.12 -0.83
CA THR A 261 6.16 -0.10 -0.99
C THR A 261 5.06 0.05 -2.04
N THR A 262 4.40 1.20 -2.10
CA THR A 262 3.42 1.50 -3.15
C THR A 262 4.07 1.53 -4.52
N ILE A 263 5.24 2.15 -4.67
CA ILE A 263 5.99 2.15 -5.94
C ILE A 263 6.35 0.71 -6.36
N ALA A 264 6.71 -0.14 -5.41
CA ALA A 264 7.00 -1.56 -5.64
C ALA A 264 5.74 -2.33 -6.09
N HIS A 265 4.60 -2.09 -5.44
CA HIS A 265 3.27 -2.62 -5.75
C HIS A 265 2.87 -2.31 -7.19
N GLU A 266 2.85 -1.02 -7.55
CA GLU A 266 2.46 -0.57 -8.89
C GLU A 266 3.39 -1.10 -9.99
N LEU A 267 4.68 -1.20 -9.71
CA LEU A 267 5.61 -1.78 -10.66
C LEU A 267 5.35 -3.28 -10.87
N PHE A 268 5.00 -4.03 -9.82
CA PHE A 268 4.77 -5.47 -9.92
C PHE A 268 3.53 -5.82 -10.73
N HIS A 269 2.54 -4.95 -10.74
CA HIS A 269 1.37 -5.06 -11.59
C HIS A 269 1.69 -5.17 -13.08
N HIS A 270 2.84 -4.65 -13.53
CA HIS A 270 3.25 -4.77 -14.93
C HIS A 270 3.45 -6.22 -15.39
N TRP A 271 3.58 -7.16 -14.45
CA TRP A 271 3.50 -8.62 -14.69
C TRP A 271 2.14 -9.18 -14.25
N PHE A 272 1.65 -8.84 -13.05
CA PHE A 272 0.39 -9.33 -12.48
C PHE A 272 -0.67 -8.21 -12.48
N GLY A 273 -1.43 -8.11 -13.53
CA GLY A 273 -2.39 -7.06 -13.83
C GLY A 273 -2.32 -6.64 -15.29
N ASP A 274 -1.15 -6.22 -15.76
CA ASP A 274 -0.95 -5.73 -17.12
C ASP A 274 -0.62 -6.86 -18.11
N LEU A 275 0.46 -7.63 -17.88
CA LEU A 275 0.85 -8.74 -18.75
C LEU A 275 -0.19 -9.86 -18.71
N VAL A 276 -0.56 -10.26 -17.50
CA VAL A 276 -1.65 -11.21 -17.25
C VAL A 276 -2.68 -10.50 -16.37
N THR A 277 -3.87 -10.27 -16.92
CA THR A 277 -4.95 -9.53 -16.27
C THR A 277 -6.00 -10.48 -15.72
N ALA A 278 -6.65 -10.18 -14.61
CA ALA A 278 -7.79 -10.92 -14.11
C ALA A 278 -8.86 -11.10 -15.20
N GLU A 279 -9.33 -12.32 -15.43
CA GLU A 279 -10.34 -12.61 -16.48
C GLU A 279 -11.70 -11.95 -16.20
N SER A 280 -11.95 -11.63 -14.95
CA SER A 280 -13.10 -10.88 -14.47
C SER A 280 -12.76 -10.29 -13.09
N TRP A 281 -13.51 -9.31 -12.64
CA TRP A 281 -13.33 -8.69 -11.31
C TRP A 281 -13.45 -9.69 -10.15
N SER A 282 -14.14 -10.83 -10.37
CA SER A 282 -14.17 -11.94 -9.40
C SER A 282 -12.80 -12.49 -9.07
N ASN A 283 -11.85 -12.42 -10.00
CA ASN A 283 -10.49 -12.91 -9.88
C ASN A 283 -9.46 -11.80 -9.62
N ILE A 284 -9.86 -10.65 -9.10
CA ILE A 284 -8.96 -9.52 -8.86
C ILE A 284 -7.74 -9.87 -8.00
N THR A 285 -7.85 -10.91 -7.18
CA THR A 285 -6.75 -11.46 -6.39
C THR A 285 -5.49 -11.78 -7.22
N VAL A 286 -5.65 -12.16 -8.52
CA VAL A 286 -4.48 -12.43 -9.38
C VAL A 286 -3.74 -11.16 -9.84
N ASN A 287 -4.32 -9.98 -9.59
CA ASN A 287 -3.66 -8.69 -9.71
C ASN A 287 -3.20 -8.24 -8.30
N GLU A 288 -4.15 -7.90 -7.42
CA GLU A 288 -3.93 -7.18 -6.19
C GLU A 288 -3.17 -7.94 -5.11
N SER A 289 -3.51 -9.23 -4.91
CA SER A 289 -2.80 -10.02 -3.90
C SER A 289 -1.33 -10.19 -4.23
N PHE A 290 -0.99 -10.26 -5.52
CA PHE A 290 0.39 -10.35 -5.98
C PHE A 290 1.14 -9.04 -5.82
N ALA A 291 0.51 -7.93 -6.15
CA ALA A 291 1.09 -6.60 -5.97
C ALA A 291 1.28 -6.27 -4.48
N ASP A 292 0.32 -6.59 -3.62
CA ASP A 292 0.44 -6.47 -2.16
C ASP A 292 1.59 -7.34 -1.62
N TYR A 293 1.66 -8.60 -2.04
CA TYR A 293 2.75 -9.49 -1.60
C TYR A 293 4.12 -9.04 -2.12
N SER A 294 4.18 -8.35 -3.25
CA SER A 294 5.44 -7.81 -3.80
C SER A 294 6.09 -6.79 -2.88
N GLN A 295 5.32 -6.08 -2.06
CA GLN A 295 5.80 -5.15 -1.04
C GLN A 295 6.64 -5.91 0.00
N THR A 296 6.10 -7.03 0.51
CA THR A 296 6.82 -7.95 1.41
C THR A 296 8.11 -8.46 0.76
N LEU A 297 8.03 -8.94 -0.49
CA LEU A 297 9.19 -9.45 -1.22
C LEU A 297 10.28 -8.38 -1.42
N TRP A 298 9.88 -7.16 -1.77
CA TRP A 298 10.80 -6.04 -1.97
C TRP A 298 11.49 -5.65 -0.65
N LEU A 299 10.74 -5.53 0.43
CA LEU A 299 11.32 -5.20 1.74
C LEU A 299 12.22 -6.31 2.28
N GLU A 300 11.83 -7.58 2.11
CA GLU A 300 12.68 -8.73 2.44
C GLU A 300 14.03 -8.65 1.70
N HIS A 301 14.00 -8.31 0.41
CA HIS A 301 15.20 -8.18 -0.41
C HIS A 301 16.04 -6.94 -0.08
N SER A 302 15.41 -5.78 0.08
CA SER A 302 16.09 -4.48 0.16
C SER A 302 16.49 -4.07 1.58
N LYS A 303 15.73 -4.52 2.59
CA LYS A 303 15.92 -4.14 4.01
C LYS A 303 16.07 -5.33 4.95
N GLY A 304 16.00 -6.56 4.43
CA GLY A 304 16.20 -7.79 5.18
C GLY A 304 14.92 -8.43 5.72
N LYS A 305 15.09 -9.64 6.29
CA LYS A 305 14.00 -10.53 6.69
C LYS A 305 12.99 -9.86 7.63
N ASP A 306 13.46 -9.13 8.65
CA ASP A 306 12.59 -8.48 9.63
C ASP A 306 11.65 -7.45 8.98
N ALA A 307 12.14 -6.70 8.00
CA ALA A 307 11.32 -5.71 7.29
C ALA A 307 10.22 -6.37 6.45
N GLY A 308 10.53 -7.47 5.75
CA GLY A 308 9.52 -8.25 5.03
C GLY A 308 8.50 -8.90 5.97
N GLN A 309 8.96 -9.46 7.09
CA GLN A 309 8.07 -10.04 8.10
C GLN A 309 7.16 -8.99 8.75
N TYR A 310 7.68 -7.81 9.02
CA TYR A 310 6.89 -6.70 9.56
C TYR A 310 5.79 -6.25 8.59
N GLU A 311 6.11 -6.07 7.31
CA GLU A 311 5.12 -5.74 6.27
C GLU A 311 4.00 -6.79 6.21
N ASN A 312 4.38 -8.06 6.17
CA ASN A 312 3.42 -9.18 6.14
C ASN A 312 2.56 -9.24 7.42
N TYR A 313 3.15 -8.95 8.59
CA TYR A 313 2.44 -8.85 9.86
C TYR A 313 1.44 -7.69 9.88
N VAL A 314 1.82 -6.51 9.37
CA VAL A 314 0.92 -5.36 9.27
C VAL A 314 -0.28 -5.69 8.38
N GLY A 315 -0.03 -6.33 7.22
CA GLY A 315 -1.09 -6.81 6.34
C GLY A 315 -2.04 -7.80 7.04
N LEU A 316 -1.50 -8.78 7.77
CA LEU A 316 -2.28 -9.71 8.58
C LEU A 316 -3.16 -8.97 9.60
N LYS A 317 -2.61 -8.01 10.32
CA LYS A 317 -3.37 -7.23 11.33
C LYS A 317 -4.46 -6.37 10.69
N ASN A 318 -4.19 -5.75 9.55
CA ASN A 318 -5.20 -4.97 8.81
C ASN A 318 -6.40 -5.86 8.43
N TYR A 319 -6.15 -7.06 7.93
CA TYR A 319 -7.23 -8.02 7.63
C TYR A 319 -7.98 -8.45 8.90
N LEU A 320 -7.28 -8.86 9.96
CA LEU A 320 -7.91 -9.33 11.21
C LEU A 320 -8.72 -8.24 11.92
N ASN A 321 -8.35 -6.97 11.76
CA ASN A 321 -9.07 -5.82 12.29
C ASN A 321 -10.29 -5.39 11.43
N SER A 322 -10.60 -6.13 10.35
CA SER A 322 -11.74 -5.88 9.46
C SER A 322 -12.74 -7.03 9.52
N PRO A 323 -13.48 -7.21 10.63
CA PRO A 323 -14.32 -8.39 10.85
C PRO A 323 -15.46 -8.52 9.83
N ALA A 324 -15.96 -7.43 9.25
CA ALA A 324 -16.97 -7.45 8.19
C ALA A 324 -16.45 -8.12 6.90
N ASP A 325 -15.15 -8.13 6.69
CA ASP A 325 -14.51 -8.74 5.52
C ASP A 325 -14.15 -10.22 5.74
N ALA A 326 -14.16 -10.70 6.98
CA ALA A 326 -13.84 -12.09 7.29
C ALA A 326 -14.79 -13.12 6.63
N GLU A 327 -16.03 -12.73 6.37
CA GLU A 327 -17.05 -13.60 5.73
C GLU A 327 -16.89 -13.68 4.20
N LYS A 328 -15.98 -12.93 3.60
CA LYS A 328 -15.80 -12.87 2.15
C LYS A 328 -14.77 -13.89 1.65
N ASP A 329 -15.11 -14.53 0.52
CA ASP A 329 -14.16 -15.36 -0.22
C ASP A 329 -13.12 -14.48 -0.94
N LEU A 330 -11.95 -15.02 -1.21
CA LEU A 330 -10.94 -14.31 -1.98
C LEU A 330 -11.35 -14.18 -3.47
N VAL A 331 -11.91 -15.25 -4.05
CA VAL A 331 -12.52 -15.24 -5.38
C VAL A 331 -14.02 -15.14 -5.22
N ARG A 332 -14.61 -14.02 -5.65
CA ARG A 332 -16.03 -13.70 -5.42
C ARG A 332 -16.81 -13.62 -6.73
N PHE A 333 -17.57 -14.64 -7.07
CA PHE A 333 -18.43 -14.66 -8.25
C PHE A 333 -19.75 -13.90 -8.03
N TYR A 334 -20.16 -13.68 -6.79
CA TYR A 334 -21.42 -13.07 -6.39
C TYR A 334 -21.19 -11.78 -5.60
N TYR A 335 -20.62 -10.77 -6.27
CA TYR A 335 -20.55 -9.42 -5.71
C TYR A 335 -21.75 -8.59 -6.17
N LYS A 336 -22.21 -7.68 -5.32
CA LYS A 336 -23.32 -6.77 -5.62
C LYS A 336 -22.90 -5.70 -6.62
N ASP A 337 -21.70 -5.21 -6.49
CA ASP A 337 -21.06 -4.24 -7.36
C ASP A 337 -19.58 -4.65 -7.56
N ARG A 338 -19.03 -4.45 -8.74
CA ARG A 338 -17.62 -4.75 -9.02
C ARG A 338 -16.65 -3.97 -8.12
N GLU A 339 -17.07 -2.80 -7.66
CA GLU A 339 -16.28 -2.01 -6.71
C GLU A 339 -16.15 -2.67 -5.32
N ASP A 340 -17.04 -3.61 -4.98
CA ASP A 340 -17.04 -4.29 -3.69
C ASP A 340 -15.92 -5.33 -3.54
N VAL A 341 -15.16 -5.62 -4.62
CA VAL A 341 -14.05 -6.58 -4.58
C VAL A 341 -12.70 -5.96 -4.15
N PHE A 342 -12.62 -4.63 -4.07
CA PHE A 342 -11.43 -3.90 -3.64
C PHE A 342 -11.47 -3.66 -2.13
N ASP A 343 -10.95 -4.61 -1.37
CA ASP A 343 -10.95 -4.60 0.09
C ASP A 343 -9.74 -5.37 0.66
N VAL A 344 -9.59 -5.37 1.98
CA VAL A 344 -8.49 -6.06 2.67
C VAL A 344 -8.40 -7.57 2.37
N VAL A 345 -9.46 -8.16 1.80
CA VAL A 345 -9.44 -9.58 1.40
C VAL A 345 -8.67 -9.76 0.10
N SER A 346 -8.93 -8.92 -0.89
CA SER A 346 -8.23 -8.99 -2.19
C SER A 346 -6.75 -8.57 -2.08
N TYR A 347 -6.42 -7.69 -1.13
CA TYR A 347 -5.06 -7.20 -0.88
C TYR A 347 -4.38 -8.05 0.20
N GLN A 348 -4.55 -7.71 1.47
CA GLN A 348 -3.75 -8.21 2.59
C GLN A 348 -3.98 -9.70 2.89
N LYS A 349 -5.25 -10.16 2.90
CA LYS A 349 -5.52 -11.61 3.04
C LYS A 349 -4.91 -12.40 1.90
N GLY A 350 -5.07 -11.91 0.67
CA GLY A 350 -4.51 -12.54 -0.52
C GLY A 350 -2.98 -12.59 -0.50
N GLY A 351 -2.32 -11.49 -0.11
CA GLY A 351 -0.86 -11.45 0.09
C GLY A 351 -0.39 -12.47 1.14
N ARG A 352 -1.10 -12.56 2.28
CA ARG A 352 -0.78 -13.58 3.32
C ARG A 352 -0.99 -15.01 2.81
N ILE A 353 -2.01 -15.26 2.00
CA ILE A 353 -2.25 -16.58 1.38
C ILE A 353 -1.11 -16.95 0.42
N LEU A 354 -0.60 -16.01 -0.37
CA LEU A 354 0.57 -16.22 -1.22
C LEU A 354 1.82 -16.53 -0.39
N HIS A 355 2.01 -15.87 0.74
CA HIS A 355 3.09 -16.16 1.68
C HIS A 355 3.00 -17.60 2.23
N MET A 356 1.78 -18.03 2.62
CA MET A 356 1.53 -19.41 3.03
C MET A 356 1.80 -20.42 1.91
N LEU A 357 1.41 -20.10 0.68
CA LEU A 357 1.63 -20.97 -0.50
C LEU A 357 3.13 -21.09 -0.81
N ARG A 358 3.87 -19.97 -0.74
CA ARG A 358 5.34 -19.96 -0.89
C ARG A 358 6.01 -20.89 0.10
N HIS A 359 5.61 -20.83 1.37
CA HIS A 359 6.14 -21.71 2.41
C HIS A 359 5.79 -23.19 2.15
N LEU A 360 4.54 -23.48 1.78
CA LEU A 360 4.04 -24.84 1.52
C LEU A 360 4.78 -25.56 0.38
N VAL A 361 5.17 -24.85 -0.66
CA VAL A 361 5.80 -25.44 -1.85
C VAL A 361 7.31 -25.18 -1.91
N GLY A 362 7.81 -24.21 -1.13
CA GLY A 362 9.20 -23.75 -1.11
C GLY A 362 9.48 -22.70 -2.21
N ASP A 363 10.47 -21.84 -1.96
CA ASP A 363 10.80 -20.68 -2.80
C ASP A 363 11.00 -21.03 -4.27
N LYS A 364 11.79 -22.04 -4.55
CA LYS A 364 12.09 -22.45 -5.94
C LYS A 364 10.82 -22.80 -6.71
N ALA A 365 10.00 -23.69 -6.14
CA ALA A 365 8.77 -24.13 -6.79
C ALA A 365 7.74 -22.98 -6.88
N PHE A 366 7.71 -22.09 -5.87
CA PHE A 366 6.83 -20.93 -5.88
C PHE A 366 7.13 -20.01 -7.08
N PHE A 367 8.36 -19.53 -7.20
CA PHE A 367 8.72 -18.59 -8.29
C PHE A 367 8.70 -19.28 -9.68
N GLU A 368 9.04 -20.56 -9.77
CA GLU A 368 8.90 -21.32 -11.03
C GLU A 368 7.42 -21.50 -11.44
N SER A 369 6.52 -21.62 -10.49
CA SER A 369 5.07 -21.65 -10.74
C SER A 369 4.56 -20.30 -11.22
N LEU A 370 5.03 -19.20 -10.62
CA LEU A 370 4.69 -17.84 -11.08
C LEU A 370 5.20 -17.58 -12.50
N HIS A 371 6.44 -17.99 -12.79
CA HIS A 371 6.99 -17.95 -14.15
C HIS A 371 6.09 -18.69 -15.13
N THR A 372 5.72 -19.93 -14.81
CA THR A 372 4.87 -20.79 -15.66
C THR A 372 3.51 -20.12 -15.89
N TYR A 373 2.86 -19.61 -14.84
CA TYR A 373 1.58 -18.91 -14.93
C TYR A 373 1.67 -17.69 -15.87
N LEU A 374 2.70 -16.86 -15.72
CA LEU A 374 2.87 -15.65 -16.51
C LEU A 374 3.17 -15.98 -17.99
N ILE A 375 4.03 -16.96 -18.27
CA ILE A 375 4.37 -17.34 -19.65
C ILE A 375 3.17 -17.93 -20.39
N GLU A 376 2.40 -18.79 -19.73
CA GLU A 376 1.24 -19.45 -20.35
C GLU A 376 0.07 -18.50 -20.62
N ASN A 377 -0.01 -17.39 -19.88
CA ASN A 377 -1.13 -16.46 -19.96
C ASN A 377 -0.74 -15.06 -20.45
N LYS A 378 0.52 -14.83 -20.86
CA LYS A 378 1.01 -13.50 -21.26
C LYS A 378 0.14 -12.84 -22.35
N PHE A 379 -0.13 -11.56 -22.18
CA PHE A 379 -1.04 -10.76 -23.01
C PHE A 379 -2.49 -11.25 -23.03
N GLY A 380 -2.81 -12.21 -22.19
CA GLY A 380 -4.14 -12.77 -21.98
C GLY A 380 -4.65 -12.51 -20.60
N THR A 381 -5.50 -13.42 -20.12
CA THR A 381 -6.15 -13.33 -18.81
C THR A 381 -5.78 -14.48 -17.89
N GLY A 382 -5.81 -14.22 -16.61
CA GLY A 382 -5.55 -15.15 -15.53
C GLY A 382 -6.74 -15.33 -14.57
N SER A 383 -6.72 -16.42 -13.84
CA SER A 383 -7.66 -16.70 -12.76
C SER A 383 -7.00 -17.55 -11.67
N ALA A 384 -7.64 -17.65 -10.52
CA ALA A 384 -7.17 -18.52 -9.44
C ALA A 384 -7.04 -20.00 -9.88
N LEU A 385 -7.91 -20.46 -10.79
CA LEU A 385 -7.80 -21.82 -11.34
C LEU A 385 -6.59 -22.00 -12.24
N LYS A 386 -6.28 -21.04 -13.11
CA LYS A 386 -5.08 -21.07 -13.94
C LYS A 386 -3.81 -21.00 -13.08
N LEU A 387 -3.85 -20.20 -12.01
CA LEU A 387 -2.77 -20.12 -11.02
C LEU A 387 -2.56 -21.49 -10.36
N LYS A 388 -3.63 -22.12 -9.85
CA LYS A 388 -3.57 -23.47 -9.27
C LYS A 388 -2.93 -24.48 -10.21
N LEU A 389 -3.38 -24.50 -11.48
CA LEU A 389 -2.84 -25.43 -12.49
C LEU A 389 -1.35 -25.22 -12.74
N ALA A 390 -0.85 -23.98 -12.76
CA ALA A 390 0.58 -23.71 -12.89
C ALA A 390 1.37 -24.26 -11.69
N PHE A 391 0.85 -24.09 -10.47
CA PHE A 391 1.47 -24.65 -9.26
C PHE A 391 1.44 -26.18 -9.26
N GLU A 392 0.34 -26.80 -9.61
CA GLU A 392 0.22 -28.26 -9.71
C GLU A 392 1.17 -28.85 -10.77
N LYS A 393 1.30 -28.17 -11.93
CA LYS A 393 2.22 -28.53 -13.01
C LYS A 393 3.67 -28.54 -12.56
N VAL A 394 4.09 -27.53 -11.80
CA VAL A 394 5.49 -27.40 -11.33
C VAL A 394 5.79 -28.34 -10.16
N THR A 395 4.86 -28.42 -9.22
CA THR A 395 5.10 -29.15 -7.97
C THR A 395 4.77 -30.65 -8.04
N GLY A 396 3.92 -31.05 -9.00
CA GLY A 396 3.32 -32.38 -9.04
C GLY A 396 2.37 -32.71 -7.89
N LYS A 397 2.00 -31.72 -7.05
CA LYS A 397 1.13 -31.87 -5.89
C LYS A 397 -0.31 -31.50 -6.27
N ASN A 398 -1.30 -32.21 -5.72
CA ASN A 398 -2.69 -31.76 -5.74
C ASN A 398 -2.86 -30.64 -4.70
N LEU A 399 -3.29 -29.47 -5.16
CA LEU A 399 -3.49 -28.28 -4.35
C LEU A 399 -4.97 -27.90 -4.20
N ASP A 400 -5.90 -28.75 -4.59
CA ASP A 400 -7.35 -28.50 -4.47
C ASP A 400 -7.75 -28.11 -3.06
N TRP A 401 -7.21 -28.81 -2.03
CA TRP A 401 -7.51 -28.52 -0.63
C TRP A 401 -7.12 -27.09 -0.24
N PHE A 402 -5.96 -26.60 -0.72
CA PHE A 402 -5.45 -25.25 -0.41
C PHE A 402 -6.30 -24.19 -1.09
N PHE A 403 -6.56 -24.34 -2.40
CA PHE A 403 -7.34 -23.36 -3.16
C PHE A 403 -8.81 -23.35 -2.72
N ASN A 404 -9.43 -24.50 -2.45
CA ASN A 404 -10.79 -24.58 -1.92
C ASN A 404 -10.91 -23.92 -0.55
N GLN A 405 -9.90 -24.07 0.29
CA GLN A 405 -9.89 -23.50 1.62
C GLN A 405 -9.67 -21.99 1.62
N TRP A 406 -8.76 -21.49 0.80
CA TRP A 406 -8.25 -20.13 0.92
C TRP A 406 -8.68 -19.18 -0.20
N TYR A 407 -8.85 -19.69 -1.44
CA TYR A 407 -9.32 -18.86 -2.56
C TYR A 407 -10.84 -18.88 -2.72
N PHE A 408 -11.46 -20.05 -2.54
CA PHE A 408 -12.90 -20.26 -2.73
C PHE A 408 -13.66 -20.43 -1.40
N GLY A 409 -13.01 -20.11 -0.29
CA GLY A 409 -13.62 -20.17 1.03
C GLY A 409 -13.26 -18.97 1.89
N SER A 410 -14.23 -18.52 2.67
CA SER A 410 -14.11 -17.37 3.58
C SER A 410 -13.51 -17.75 4.93
N GLY A 411 -13.22 -16.74 5.73
CA GLY A 411 -12.81 -16.86 7.12
C GLY A 411 -11.33 -17.17 7.31
N HIS A 412 -11.02 -17.39 8.58
CA HIS A 412 -9.71 -17.82 9.07
C HIS A 412 -9.92 -18.61 10.37
N PRO A 413 -8.97 -19.50 10.77
CA PRO A 413 -9.08 -20.24 12.00
C PRO A 413 -8.81 -19.39 13.24
N TYR A 414 -9.61 -19.63 14.30
CA TYR A 414 -9.33 -19.22 15.68
C TYR A 414 -8.86 -20.45 16.43
N VAL A 415 -7.62 -20.42 16.87
CA VAL A 415 -6.94 -21.62 17.40
C VAL A 415 -6.56 -21.39 18.84
N ARG A 416 -7.02 -22.26 19.73
CA ARG A 416 -6.52 -22.38 21.10
C ARG A 416 -5.48 -23.48 21.16
N ILE A 417 -4.37 -23.18 21.81
CA ILE A 417 -3.22 -24.06 21.98
C ILE A 417 -3.03 -24.33 23.46
N GLU A 418 -2.95 -25.62 23.83
CA GLU A 418 -2.63 -26.05 25.19
C GLU A 418 -1.35 -26.88 25.16
N GLU A 419 -0.40 -26.51 26.00
CA GLU A 419 0.86 -27.19 26.18
C GLU A 419 0.89 -27.92 27.53
N LYS A 420 1.39 -29.18 27.57
CA LYS A 420 1.54 -29.93 28.79
C LYS A 420 2.78 -30.84 28.75
N TYR A 421 3.69 -30.68 29.70
CA TYR A 421 4.77 -31.62 29.89
C TYR A 421 4.27 -32.86 30.66
N LEU A 422 4.60 -34.07 30.18
CA LEU A 422 4.23 -35.35 30.74
C LEU A 422 5.50 -36.03 31.28
N PRO A 423 5.84 -35.86 32.59
CA PRO A 423 7.13 -36.25 33.13
C PRO A 423 7.34 -37.77 33.10
N ASN A 424 6.30 -38.58 33.33
CA ASN A 424 6.40 -40.05 33.31
C ASN A 424 6.68 -40.60 31.90
N GLU A 425 6.17 -39.91 30.86
CA GLU A 425 6.35 -40.30 29.47
C GLU A 425 7.57 -39.62 28.82
N LYS A 426 8.14 -38.60 29.47
CA LYS A 426 9.18 -37.71 28.93
C LYS A 426 8.77 -37.14 27.59
N LYS A 427 7.56 -36.58 27.56
CA LYS A 427 6.98 -35.96 26.35
C LYS A 427 6.35 -34.60 26.64
N VAL A 428 6.30 -33.78 25.62
CA VAL A 428 5.43 -32.61 25.54
C VAL A 428 4.19 -33.01 24.74
N LEU A 429 3.02 -32.74 25.28
CA LEU A 429 1.72 -32.80 24.61
C LEU A 429 1.31 -31.41 24.18
N ILE A 430 1.00 -31.25 22.90
CA ILE A 430 0.41 -30.04 22.32
C ILE A 430 -0.97 -30.40 21.82
N ILE A 431 -1.99 -29.68 22.31
CA ILE A 431 -3.37 -29.81 21.86
C ILE A 431 -3.70 -28.55 21.07
N ILE A 432 -4.15 -28.70 19.84
CA ILE A 432 -4.55 -27.62 18.92
C ILE A 432 -6.05 -27.74 18.67
N GLN A 433 -6.82 -26.76 19.12
CA GLN A 433 -8.27 -26.71 18.99
C GLN A 433 -8.72 -25.52 18.17
N GLN A 434 -9.45 -25.76 17.09
CA GLN A 434 -10.05 -24.72 16.25
C GLN A 434 -11.41 -24.29 16.80
N ASN A 435 -11.56 -23.01 17.16
CA ASN A 435 -12.72 -22.45 17.89
C ASN A 435 -13.56 -21.45 17.08
N GLN A 436 -13.28 -21.26 15.77
CA GLN A 436 -14.09 -20.39 14.92
C GLN A 436 -15.58 -20.82 14.92
N LEU A 437 -16.46 -19.82 14.82
CA LEU A 437 -17.91 -20.02 14.89
C LEU A 437 -18.48 -20.76 13.67
N GLN A 438 -17.85 -20.62 12.50
CA GLN A 438 -18.28 -21.31 11.29
C GLN A 438 -18.08 -22.82 11.45
N ASN A 439 -19.01 -23.58 10.89
CA ASN A 439 -18.91 -25.06 10.86
C ASN A 439 -17.91 -25.53 9.78
N LYS A 440 -16.71 -24.93 9.81
CA LYS A 440 -15.60 -25.20 8.90
C LYS A 440 -14.36 -25.56 9.73
N THR A 441 -13.66 -26.61 9.32
CA THR A 441 -12.36 -26.97 9.88
C THR A 441 -11.28 -26.67 8.83
N PHE A 442 -10.24 -25.96 9.23
CA PHE A 442 -9.13 -25.64 8.36
C PHE A 442 -8.07 -26.73 8.44
N THR A 443 -7.46 -27.06 7.33
CA THR A 443 -6.26 -27.90 7.27
C THR A 443 -5.05 -27.00 7.36
N LEU A 444 -4.22 -27.16 8.41
CA LEU A 444 -3.09 -26.29 8.72
C LEU A 444 -1.80 -27.11 8.81
N PRO A 445 -0.83 -26.90 7.92
CA PRO A 445 0.55 -27.38 8.13
C PRO A 445 1.20 -26.44 9.15
N ILE A 446 1.74 -27.00 10.24
CA ILE A 446 2.26 -26.22 11.37
C ILE A 446 3.67 -26.68 11.69
N GLY A 447 4.64 -25.78 11.56
CA GLY A 447 5.99 -25.98 12.07
C GLY A 447 6.03 -25.73 13.59
N ILE A 448 6.61 -26.64 14.34
CA ILE A 448 6.74 -26.55 15.79
C ILE A 448 8.19 -26.79 16.21
N ASP A 449 8.76 -25.83 16.94
CA ASP A 449 10.07 -25.98 17.56
C ASP A 449 9.93 -26.24 19.05
N VAL A 450 10.43 -27.39 19.52
CA VAL A 450 10.50 -27.73 20.93
C VAL A 450 11.93 -27.57 21.42
N TYR A 451 12.15 -26.63 22.33
CA TYR A 451 13.46 -26.40 22.94
C TYR A 451 13.58 -27.11 24.26
N VAL A 452 14.61 -27.97 24.38
CA VAL A 452 14.90 -28.74 25.61
C VAL A 452 16.36 -28.56 25.96
N LYS A 453 16.68 -27.97 27.12
CA LYS A 453 18.05 -27.64 27.54
C LYS A 453 18.83 -26.85 26.48
N GLY A 454 18.17 -25.84 25.90
CA GLY A 454 18.71 -24.98 24.86
C GLY A 454 18.79 -25.62 23.46
N GLN A 455 18.49 -26.92 23.32
CA GLN A 455 18.52 -27.60 22.03
C GLN A 455 17.16 -27.50 21.32
N ARG A 456 17.17 -27.06 20.07
CA ARG A 456 16.00 -26.96 19.19
C ARG A 456 15.72 -28.30 18.52
N ASN A 457 14.50 -28.80 18.63
CA ASN A 457 13.98 -29.94 17.88
C ASN A 457 12.79 -29.44 17.04
N HIS A 458 12.93 -29.54 15.72
CA HIS A 458 11.90 -29.06 14.77
C HIS A 458 11.00 -30.24 14.35
N TYR A 459 9.68 -29.93 14.25
CA TYR A 459 8.66 -30.88 13.83
C TYR A 459 7.67 -30.19 12.89
N GLU A 460 7.21 -30.93 11.86
CA GLU A 460 6.12 -30.53 10.98
C GLU A 460 4.89 -31.40 11.28
N VAL A 461 3.77 -30.76 11.62
CA VAL A 461 2.51 -31.45 11.92
C VAL A 461 1.37 -30.88 11.08
N TRP A 462 0.28 -31.63 10.99
CA TRP A 462 -0.92 -31.21 10.29
C TRP A 462 -2.11 -31.21 11.24
N ASN A 463 -2.67 -30.06 11.54
CA ASN A 463 -3.96 -29.95 12.18
C ASN A 463 -5.06 -30.08 11.12
N LYS A 464 -5.78 -31.20 11.12
CA LYS A 464 -6.82 -31.56 10.14
C LYS A 464 -8.20 -31.70 10.75
N ASN A 465 -8.26 -31.83 12.05
CA ASN A 465 -9.49 -31.99 12.81
C ASN A 465 -9.76 -30.76 13.66
N ARG A 466 -10.99 -30.69 14.20
CA ARG A 466 -11.37 -29.62 15.13
C ARG A 466 -10.47 -29.60 16.36
N ILE A 467 -10.00 -30.78 16.79
CA ILE A 467 -9.04 -30.96 17.87
C ILE A 467 -8.05 -32.03 17.43
N ASP A 468 -6.76 -31.70 17.48
CA ASP A 468 -5.66 -32.64 17.28
C ASP A 468 -4.68 -32.55 18.46
N SER A 469 -4.04 -33.68 18.75
CA SER A 469 -3.05 -33.81 19.82
C SER A 469 -1.74 -34.38 19.29
N PHE A 470 -0.65 -33.68 19.60
CA PHE A 470 0.69 -34.06 19.15
C PHE A 470 1.63 -34.31 20.33
N TYR A 471 2.45 -35.33 20.24
CA TYR A 471 3.36 -35.77 21.32
C TYR A 471 4.81 -35.70 20.82
N PHE A 472 5.64 -34.93 21.53
CA PHE A 472 7.04 -34.76 21.20
C PHE A 472 7.93 -35.26 22.36
N ASN A 473 9.05 -35.93 22.04
CA ASN A 473 9.97 -36.40 23.05
C ASN A 473 10.69 -35.22 23.72
N ALA A 474 10.71 -35.21 25.07
CA ALA A 474 11.38 -34.20 25.87
C ALA A 474 11.87 -34.82 27.18
N ALA A 475 13.19 -34.92 27.34
CA ALA A 475 13.80 -35.55 28.51
C ALA A 475 13.60 -34.75 29.82
N SER A 476 13.27 -33.48 29.73
CA SER A 476 12.92 -32.56 30.82
C SER A 476 11.81 -31.59 30.32
N PRO A 477 11.16 -30.82 31.20
CA PRO A 477 10.28 -29.74 30.74
C PRO A 477 10.96 -28.88 29.66
N PRO A 478 10.24 -28.49 28.62
CA PRO A 478 10.81 -27.62 27.58
C PRO A 478 11.16 -26.24 28.14
N ASP A 479 12.18 -25.61 27.55
CA ASP A 479 12.52 -24.20 27.83
C ASP A 479 11.55 -23.30 27.12
N ASN A 480 11.02 -23.72 25.95
CA ASN A 480 10.00 -23.09 25.15
C ASN A 480 9.45 -24.02 24.07
N VAL A 481 8.20 -23.88 23.71
CA VAL A 481 7.60 -24.44 22.49
C VAL A 481 7.17 -23.31 21.60
N ASN A 482 7.73 -23.22 20.39
CA ASN A 482 7.39 -22.20 19.42
C ASN A 482 6.53 -22.77 18.30
N ILE A 483 5.25 -22.45 18.32
CA ILE A 483 4.24 -22.96 17.37
C ILE A 483 4.07 -21.95 16.25
N ASP A 484 3.96 -22.45 15.00
CA ASP A 484 4.13 -21.66 13.78
C ASP A 484 5.47 -20.92 13.82
N ASN A 485 6.54 -21.70 13.95
CA ASN A 485 7.89 -21.24 14.21
C ASN A 485 8.42 -20.23 13.18
N ASP A 486 7.90 -20.24 11.95
CA ASP A 486 8.22 -19.28 10.89
C ASP A 486 7.17 -18.16 10.74
N LYS A 487 6.12 -18.17 11.58
CA LYS A 487 5.06 -17.15 11.60
C LYS A 487 4.36 -16.97 10.26
N ILE A 488 3.94 -18.07 9.66
CA ILE A 488 3.40 -18.15 8.31
C ILE A 488 1.87 -18.07 8.27
N LEU A 489 1.19 -18.66 9.27
CA LEU A 489 -0.22 -18.98 9.17
C LEU A 489 -1.13 -17.73 9.27
N LEU A 490 -2.19 -17.75 8.45
CA LEU A 490 -3.32 -16.83 8.58
C LEU A 490 -4.28 -17.37 9.63
N TRP A 491 -4.11 -16.97 10.88
CA TRP A 491 -4.92 -17.41 12.00
C TRP A 491 -4.97 -16.40 13.14
N VAL A 492 -5.91 -16.58 14.05
CA VAL A 492 -5.86 -15.98 15.39
C VAL A 492 -5.44 -17.09 16.36
N LYS A 493 -4.35 -16.88 17.07
CA LYS A 493 -3.74 -17.83 18.01
C LYS A 493 -4.00 -17.37 19.44
N ASP A 494 -4.62 -18.24 20.25
CA ASP A 494 -4.75 -18.13 21.71
C ASP A 494 -3.81 -19.16 22.36
N GLU A 495 -2.68 -18.70 22.85
CA GLU A 495 -1.62 -19.49 23.45
C GLU A 495 -1.17 -18.83 24.75
N SER A 496 -1.05 -19.59 25.82
CA SER A 496 -0.55 -19.10 27.10
C SER A 496 0.87 -19.60 27.36
N LYS A 497 1.80 -18.67 27.52
CA LYS A 497 3.19 -18.94 27.91
C LYS A 497 3.54 -18.22 29.21
N THR A 498 4.49 -18.72 29.95
CA THR A 498 5.06 -18.04 31.10
C THR A 498 6.06 -16.98 30.66
N ILE A 499 6.28 -15.97 31.47
CA ILE A 499 7.30 -14.93 31.19
C ILE A 499 8.72 -15.55 31.02
N SER A 500 8.98 -16.72 31.59
CA SER A 500 10.24 -17.45 31.43
C SER A 500 10.39 -18.02 30.03
N GLU A 501 9.32 -18.56 29.46
CA GLU A 501 9.27 -19.04 28.10
C GLU A 501 9.39 -17.88 27.11
N TYR A 502 8.74 -16.75 27.36
CA TYR A 502 8.92 -15.54 26.52
C TYR A 502 10.34 -14.97 26.62
N ALA A 503 10.98 -15.03 27.79
CA ALA A 503 12.38 -14.61 27.93
C ALA A 503 13.32 -15.54 27.11
N PHE A 504 13.04 -16.84 27.13
CA PHE A 504 13.77 -17.78 26.28
C PHE A 504 13.49 -17.52 24.80
N GLN A 505 12.22 -17.33 24.41
CA GLN A 505 11.80 -17.03 23.04
C GLN A 505 12.51 -15.78 22.51
N TYR A 506 12.50 -14.67 23.24
CA TYR A 506 13.17 -13.44 22.85
C TYR A 506 14.68 -13.66 22.60
N ALA A 507 15.34 -14.44 23.46
CA ALA A 507 16.78 -14.67 23.35
C ALA A 507 17.19 -15.63 22.22
N HIS A 508 16.31 -16.55 21.80
CA HIS A 508 16.65 -17.66 20.90
C HIS A 508 15.84 -17.66 19.60
N ALA A 509 14.70 -17.01 19.56
CA ALA A 509 13.87 -16.88 18.37
C ALA A 509 14.48 -15.90 17.38
N ARG A 510 14.24 -16.13 16.10
CA ARG A 510 14.90 -15.34 15.02
C ARG A 510 13.94 -14.50 14.19
N ASN A 511 12.63 -14.74 14.36
CA ASN A 511 11.63 -13.99 13.59
C ASN A 511 11.24 -12.71 14.32
N PHE A 512 10.82 -11.72 13.56
CA PHE A 512 10.30 -10.47 14.09
C PHE A 512 9.11 -10.72 15.03
N GLU A 513 8.11 -11.54 14.61
CA GLU A 513 6.90 -11.78 15.39
C GLU A 513 7.18 -12.52 16.71
N ASP A 514 8.17 -13.45 16.77
CA ASP A 514 8.57 -14.10 18.02
C ASP A 514 9.04 -13.08 19.08
N ARG A 515 9.85 -12.11 18.62
CA ARG A 515 10.36 -11.03 19.50
C ARG A 515 9.26 -10.07 19.90
N LEU A 516 8.34 -9.75 18.95
CA LEU A 516 7.19 -8.90 19.21
C LEU A 516 6.23 -9.55 20.23
N GLU A 517 5.93 -10.84 20.12
CA GLU A 517 5.13 -11.57 21.11
C GLU A 517 5.73 -11.45 22.52
N ALA A 518 7.06 -11.65 22.63
CA ALA A 518 7.76 -11.58 23.91
C ALA A 518 7.76 -10.17 24.51
N ILE A 519 7.93 -9.09 23.73
CA ILE A 519 7.88 -7.74 24.29
C ILE A 519 6.45 -7.32 24.65
N ASN A 520 5.42 -7.79 23.94
CA ASN A 520 4.04 -7.52 24.28
C ASN A 520 3.65 -8.14 25.63
N ASP A 521 3.98 -9.44 25.86
CA ASP A 521 3.76 -10.08 27.15
C ASP A 521 4.58 -9.41 28.26
N ALA A 522 5.83 -9.07 27.97
CA ALA A 522 6.67 -8.36 28.94
C ALA A 522 6.10 -6.97 29.32
N ALA A 523 5.44 -6.27 28.41
CA ALA A 523 4.77 -5.02 28.69
C ALA A 523 3.59 -5.19 29.65
N GLU A 524 2.81 -6.25 29.48
CA GLU A 524 1.70 -6.59 30.39
C GLU A 524 2.19 -7.01 31.79
N ASN A 525 3.39 -7.61 31.86
CA ASN A 525 4.00 -8.13 33.08
C ASN A 525 5.18 -7.27 33.59
N ILE A 526 5.17 -5.95 33.35
CA ILE A 526 6.30 -5.01 33.56
C ILE A 526 6.89 -5.02 34.98
N THR A 527 6.16 -5.49 35.98
CA THR A 527 6.64 -5.61 37.36
C THR A 527 7.54 -6.85 37.60
N ASP A 528 7.51 -7.82 36.71
CA ASP A 528 8.37 -8.99 36.76
C ASP A 528 9.79 -8.63 36.30
N SER A 529 10.81 -9.12 37.01
CA SER A 529 12.22 -8.84 36.69
C SER A 529 12.67 -9.42 35.35
N LYS A 530 12.10 -10.55 34.91
CA LYS A 530 12.39 -11.15 33.61
C LYS A 530 11.76 -10.33 32.48
N ALA A 531 10.51 -9.84 32.69
CA ALA A 531 9.84 -8.93 31.76
C ALA A 531 10.67 -7.67 31.54
N GLN A 532 11.14 -7.05 32.62
CA GLN A 532 12.05 -5.89 32.54
C GLN A 532 13.34 -6.22 31.78
N SER A 533 13.89 -7.43 31.95
CA SER A 533 15.10 -7.86 31.25
C SER A 533 14.85 -8.02 29.75
N ILE A 534 13.69 -8.55 29.33
CA ILE A 534 13.27 -8.63 27.91
C ILE A 534 13.21 -7.23 27.33
N LEU A 535 12.47 -6.30 27.96
CA LEU A 535 12.28 -4.94 27.45
C LEU A 535 13.60 -4.16 27.37
N LYS A 536 14.50 -4.32 28.37
CA LYS A 536 15.84 -3.71 28.33
C LYS A 536 16.70 -4.26 27.19
N ALA A 537 16.66 -5.58 26.95
CA ALA A 537 17.34 -6.17 25.81
C ALA A 537 16.75 -5.67 24.48
N ALA A 538 15.44 -5.49 24.42
CA ALA A 538 14.73 -4.99 23.23
C ALA A 538 15.05 -3.54 22.86
N LEU A 539 15.52 -2.70 23.79
CA LEU A 539 16.08 -1.38 23.48
C LEU A 539 17.39 -1.44 22.66
N GLU A 540 18.02 -2.61 22.58
CA GLU A 540 19.24 -2.88 21.79
C GLU A 540 18.95 -3.70 20.53
N ASP A 541 17.69 -4.04 20.24
CA ASP A 541 17.34 -4.90 19.11
C ASP A 541 17.80 -4.27 17.78
N SER A 542 18.22 -5.10 16.85
CA SER A 542 18.66 -4.68 15.52
C SER A 542 17.52 -4.03 14.72
N PHE A 543 16.28 -4.49 14.95
CA PHE A 543 15.13 -4.00 14.20
C PHE A 543 14.43 -2.85 14.93
N TYR A 544 14.28 -1.74 14.24
CA TYR A 544 13.78 -0.49 14.82
C TYR A 544 12.37 -0.60 15.44
N VAL A 545 11.47 -1.41 14.86
CA VAL A 545 10.11 -1.60 15.38
C VAL A 545 10.12 -2.26 16.76
N ILE A 546 11.04 -3.20 17.00
CA ILE A 546 11.21 -3.83 18.31
C ILE A 546 11.74 -2.83 19.33
N ARG A 547 12.69 -1.97 18.96
CA ARG A 547 13.16 -0.88 19.84
C ARG A 547 12.05 0.11 20.18
N MET A 548 11.22 0.48 19.19
CA MET A 548 10.04 1.33 19.42
C MET A 548 9.05 0.69 20.41
N GLY A 549 8.69 -0.58 20.18
CA GLY A 549 7.80 -1.34 21.05
C GLY A 549 8.32 -1.42 22.49
N ALA A 550 9.62 -1.64 22.66
CA ALA A 550 10.24 -1.62 23.98
C ALA A 550 10.15 -0.25 24.66
N ILE A 551 10.43 0.85 23.95
CA ILE A 551 10.30 2.21 24.51
C ILE A 551 8.86 2.47 24.97
N GLN A 552 7.88 2.14 24.15
CA GLN A 552 6.45 2.34 24.45
C GLN A 552 5.95 1.52 25.66
N SER A 553 6.61 0.40 25.94
CA SER A 553 6.24 -0.47 27.06
C SER A 553 6.63 0.09 28.44
N PHE A 554 7.59 1.01 28.50
CA PHE A 554 8.00 1.62 29.78
C PHE A 554 7.07 2.76 30.17
N ASN A 555 6.64 2.76 31.46
CA ASN A 555 5.99 3.93 32.01
C ASN A 555 7.06 4.98 32.38
N PRO A 556 7.05 6.17 31.77
CA PRO A 556 8.03 7.21 32.05
C PRO A 556 8.18 7.53 33.55
N ALA A 557 7.09 7.52 34.30
CA ALA A 557 7.11 7.85 35.76
C ALA A 557 7.94 6.86 36.60
N ASN A 558 8.22 5.67 36.09
CA ASN A 558 8.88 4.58 36.82
C ASN A 558 10.19 4.11 36.17
N LEU A 559 10.79 4.93 35.29
CA LEU A 559 12.06 4.58 34.65
C LEU A 559 13.20 4.52 35.69
N ASP A 560 13.95 3.42 35.69
CA ASP A 560 15.22 3.37 36.39
C ASP A 560 16.30 4.19 35.63
N PRO A 561 17.33 4.70 36.35
CA PRO A 561 18.33 5.57 35.73
C PRO A 561 19.10 4.96 34.54
N ALA A 562 19.28 3.64 34.49
CA ALA A 562 19.97 2.98 33.41
C ALA A 562 19.11 2.94 32.16
N THR A 563 17.82 2.60 32.32
CA THR A 563 16.83 2.61 31.22
C THR A 563 16.61 4.02 30.69
N GLU A 564 16.48 5.03 31.56
CA GLU A 564 16.38 6.44 31.16
C GLU A 564 17.60 6.88 30.33
N LYS A 565 18.81 6.55 30.81
CA LYS A 565 20.05 6.84 30.08
C LYS A 565 20.07 6.18 28.68
N LYS A 566 19.57 4.94 28.58
CA LYS A 566 19.47 4.25 27.28
C LYS A 566 18.48 4.93 26.36
N ILE A 567 17.28 5.29 26.84
CA ILE A 567 16.28 6.03 26.05
C ILE A 567 16.83 7.38 25.60
N LEU A 568 17.58 8.10 26.45
CA LEU A 568 18.26 9.34 26.07
C LEU A 568 19.30 9.12 24.97
N GLN A 569 20.04 8.02 25.00
CA GLN A 569 20.96 7.64 23.94
C GLN A 569 20.21 7.40 22.62
N LEU A 570 19.10 6.65 22.66
CA LEU A 570 18.27 6.39 21.48
C LEU A 570 17.69 7.69 20.91
N ALA A 571 17.17 8.58 21.73
CA ALA A 571 16.68 9.89 21.30
C ALA A 571 17.76 10.73 20.59
N SER A 572 19.02 10.59 21.03
CA SER A 572 20.13 11.39 20.52
C SER A 572 20.76 10.83 19.25
N SER A 573 20.77 9.51 19.07
CA SER A 573 21.67 8.88 18.07
C SER A 573 21.15 7.61 17.41
N ASP A 574 19.88 7.22 17.61
CA ASP A 574 19.34 6.07 16.88
C ASP A 574 19.34 6.35 15.35
N PRO A 575 19.66 5.36 14.52
CA PRO A 575 19.61 5.51 13.06
C PRO A 575 18.21 5.70 12.51
N SER A 576 17.13 5.25 13.23
CA SER A 576 15.73 5.46 12.87
C SER A 576 15.18 6.72 13.54
N ASN A 577 14.63 7.62 12.74
CA ASN A 577 13.99 8.82 13.27
C ASN A 577 12.68 8.49 14.03
N GLU A 578 12.01 7.39 13.67
CA GLU A 578 10.85 6.87 14.41
C GLU A 578 11.22 6.43 15.84
N VAL A 579 12.39 5.80 16.00
CA VAL A 579 12.91 5.45 17.36
C VAL A 579 13.27 6.69 18.13
N LYS A 580 13.94 7.68 17.50
CA LYS A 580 14.24 8.97 18.15
C LYS A 580 12.96 9.67 18.62
N GLU A 581 11.94 9.71 17.75
CA GLU A 581 10.63 10.26 18.05
C GLU A 581 10.03 9.62 19.32
N GLN A 582 9.92 8.29 19.34
CA GLN A 582 9.38 7.55 20.49
C GLN A 582 10.20 7.77 21.78
N ALA A 583 11.51 7.83 21.64
CA ALA A 583 12.41 8.08 22.77
C ALA A 583 12.25 9.51 23.34
N ILE A 584 12.07 10.51 22.46
CA ILE A 584 11.78 11.90 22.87
C ILE A 584 10.44 11.96 23.60
N ASP A 585 9.41 11.29 23.11
CA ASP A 585 8.09 11.23 23.75
C ASP A 585 8.16 10.59 25.15
N ALA A 586 8.94 9.51 25.29
CA ALA A 586 9.17 8.88 26.59
C ALA A 586 9.89 9.82 27.58
N LEU A 587 10.94 10.53 27.12
CA LEU A 587 11.65 11.53 27.93
C LEU A 587 10.75 12.72 28.31
N ALA A 588 9.89 13.14 27.39
CA ALA A 588 8.91 14.21 27.65
C ALA A 588 7.93 13.85 28.77
N GLY A 589 7.60 12.56 28.93
CA GLY A 589 6.77 12.03 30.02
C GLY A 589 7.41 12.13 31.40
N LEU A 590 8.71 12.41 31.51
CA LEU A 590 9.41 12.63 32.79
C LEU A 590 9.24 14.04 33.34
N TYR A 591 8.82 15.02 32.51
CA TYR A 591 8.68 16.44 32.89
C TYR A 591 9.96 17.06 33.47
N LYS A 592 11.15 16.54 33.14
CA LYS A 592 12.43 16.99 33.68
C LYS A 592 12.92 18.25 32.99
N LYS A 593 13.03 19.36 33.72
CA LYS A 593 13.52 20.66 33.22
C LYS A 593 14.96 20.60 32.69
N GLU A 594 15.78 19.66 33.19
CA GLU A 594 17.15 19.43 32.72
C GLU A 594 17.25 19.10 31.24
N TYR A 595 16.19 18.53 30.63
CA TYR A 595 16.13 18.22 29.20
C TYR A 595 15.77 19.43 28.32
N LYS A 596 15.47 20.59 28.89
CA LYS A 596 15.07 21.78 28.12
C LYS A 596 16.05 22.08 26.94
N ASN A 597 17.36 22.11 27.24
CA ASN A 597 18.36 22.43 26.21
C ASN A 597 18.40 21.38 25.08
N LEU A 598 18.25 20.10 25.42
CA LEU A 598 18.21 19.02 24.44
C LEU A 598 16.93 19.11 23.57
N PHE A 599 15.78 19.28 24.18
CA PHE A 599 14.53 19.44 23.41
C PHE A 599 14.60 20.69 22.53
N THR A 600 15.10 21.82 23.02
CA THR A 600 15.32 23.02 22.20
C THR A 600 16.26 22.75 21.02
N GLN A 601 17.35 22.02 21.23
CA GLN A 601 18.26 21.63 20.16
C GLN A 601 17.58 20.73 19.11
N TRP A 602 16.84 19.71 19.56
CA TRP A 602 16.16 18.76 18.65
C TRP A 602 14.99 19.36 17.88
N THR A 603 14.40 20.50 18.30
CA THR A 603 13.44 21.23 17.44
C THR A 603 14.05 21.67 16.11
N GLN A 604 15.40 21.73 16.01
CA GLN A 604 16.13 22.09 14.80
C GLN A 604 16.57 20.86 13.97
N ASP A 605 16.13 19.64 14.34
CA ASP A 605 16.45 18.43 13.58
C ASP A 605 15.93 18.53 12.13
N SER A 606 16.65 17.90 11.23
CA SER A 606 16.30 17.84 9.81
C SER A 606 15.06 17.00 9.52
N SER A 607 14.66 16.10 10.43
CA SER A 607 13.42 15.30 10.37
C SER A 607 12.23 16.10 10.92
N TYR A 608 11.09 16.03 10.23
CA TYR A 608 9.85 16.63 10.72
C TYR A 608 9.26 15.89 11.94
N ILE A 609 9.43 14.57 12.03
CA ILE A 609 8.89 13.82 13.16
C ILE A 609 9.72 14.05 14.42
N VAL A 610 11.05 14.08 14.30
CA VAL A 610 11.94 14.38 15.43
C VAL A 610 11.76 15.82 15.92
N SER A 611 11.76 16.80 15.01
CA SER A 611 11.58 18.21 15.39
C SER A 611 10.19 18.50 15.98
N GLY A 612 9.14 17.82 15.50
CA GLY A 612 7.79 17.89 16.05
C GLY A 612 7.72 17.29 17.47
N ALA A 613 8.26 16.08 17.66
CA ALA A 613 8.33 15.44 18.99
C ALA A 613 9.08 16.29 20.01
N ALA A 614 10.21 16.88 19.59
CA ALA A 614 11.00 17.76 20.44
C ALA A 614 10.24 19.04 20.81
N LEU A 615 9.43 19.59 19.90
CA LEU A 615 8.61 20.75 20.15
C LEU A 615 7.48 20.44 21.13
N ASP A 616 6.80 19.28 21.01
CA ASP A 616 5.81 18.79 21.96
C ASP A 616 6.42 18.55 23.35
N ALA A 617 7.64 17.98 23.39
CA ALA A 617 8.38 17.76 24.61
C ALA A 617 8.77 19.07 25.31
N LEU A 618 9.20 20.06 24.55
CA LEU A 618 9.54 21.39 25.06
C LEU A 618 8.30 22.10 25.61
N GLU A 619 7.14 21.96 24.94
CA GLU A 619 5.87 22.54 25.40
C GLU A 619 5.50 22.11 26.83
N LYS A 620 5.72 20.81 27.15
CA LYS A 620 5.42 20.25 28.47
C LYS A 620 6.25 20.86 29.61
N ILE A 621 7.46 21.38 29.32
CA ILE A 621 8.39 21.89 30.37
C ILE A 621 8.65 23.40 30.30
N ASP A 622 8.46 24.01 29.11
CA ASP A 622 8.58 25.44 28.87
C ASP A 622 7.71 25.87 27.66
N SER A 623 6.43 26.09 27.93
CA SER A 623 5.45 26.52 26.96
C SER A 623 5.77 27.86 26.28
N SER A 624 6.46 28.77 26.98
CA SER A 624 6.87 30.07 26.40
C SER A 624 7.96 29.89 25.34
N ALA A 625 8.94 29.02 25.59
CA ALA A 625 9.97 28.70 24.62
C ALA A 625 9.38 27.97 23.40
N ALA A 626 8.46 27.00 23.65
CA ALA A 626 7.76 26.27 22.60
C ALA A 626 6.91 27.19 21.71
N LEU A 627 6.15 28.12 22.30
CA LEU A 627 5.34 29.10 21.57
C LEU A 627 6.22 29.98 20.65
N LYS A 628 7.37 30.43 21.15
CA LYS A 628 8.31 31.22 20.33
C LYS A 628 8.76 30.43 19.11
N ILE A 629 9.21 29.18 19.30
CA ILE A 629 9.68 28.31 18.21
C ILE A 629 8.53 27.99 17.24
N ALA A 630 7.35 27.68 17.76
CA ALA A 630 6.17 27.42 16.93
C ALA A 630 5.80 28.63 16.06
N THR A 631 5.87 29.84 16.62
CA THR A 631 5.62 31.09 15.89
C THR A 631 6.64 31.31 14.77
N GLU A 632 7.91 31.06 15.04
CA GLU A 632 8.98 31.13 14.00
C GLU A 632 8.76 30.06 12.92
N ALA A 633 8.44 28.82 13.30
CA ALA A 633 8.22 27.71 12.36
C ALA A 633 7.00 27.91 11.45
N SER A 634 5.93 28.57 11.96
CA SER A 634 4.71 28.85 11.18
C SER A 634 4.91 29.75 9.96
N THR A 635 6.04 30.47 9.90
CA THR A 635 6.41 31.28 8.74
C THR A 635 7.04 30.48 7.59
N GLN A 636 7.29 29.19 7.81
CA GLN A 636 7.96 28.29 6.88
C GLN A 636 6.97 27.25 6.34
N LYS A 637 7.35 26.56 5.25
CA LYS A 637 6.64 25.36 4.79
C LYS A 637 7.04 24.19 5.72
N ILE A 638 6.11 23.77 6.55
CA ILE A 638 6.29 22.66 7.50
C ILE A 638 5.25 21.56 7.22
N ARG A 639 5.59 20.31 7.57
CA ARG A 639 4.74 19.14 7.29
C ARG A 639 4.79 18.14 8.44
N LYS A 640 4.03 17.06 8.31
CA LYS A 640 3.96 15.93 9.24
C LYS A 640 3.82 16.40 10.70
N ARG A 641 4.46 15.72 11.66
CA ARG A 641 4.35 16.00 13.09
C ARG A 641 4.71 17.45 13.45
N LEU A 642 5.73 18.03 12.81
CA LEU A 642 6.09 19.43 13.10
C LEU A 642 4.93 20.39 12.80
N ASN A 643 4.19 20.17 11.69
CA ASN A 643 3.02 20.99 11.40
C ASN A 643 1.90 20.80 12.44
N THR A 644 1.66 19.56 12.84
CA THR A 644 0.65 19.25 13.88
C THR A 644 1.01 19.88 15.22
N SER A 645 2.28 19.75 15.65
CA SER A 645 2.78 20.33 16.92
C SER A 645 2.72 21.86 16.92
N VAL A 646 3.19 22.50 15.83
CA VAL A 646 3.13 23.96 15.66
C VAL A 646 1.69 24.44 15.73
N THR A 647 0.79 23.80 15.01
CA THR A 647 -0.63 24.17 15.00
C THR A 647 -1.27 24.03 16.38
N ALA A 648 -1.02 22.93 17.10
CA ALA A 648 -1.56 22.68 18.42
C ALA A 648 -1.07 23.75 19.45
N ILE A 649 0.22 24.07 19.42
CA ILE A 649 0.82 25.08 20.31
C ILE A 649 0.27 26.48 20.00
N LEU A 650 0.19 26.86 18.72
CA LEU A 650 -0.37 28.14 18.30
C LEU A 650 -1.85 28.26 18.64
N ALA A 651 -2.63 27.20 18.46
CA ALA A 651 -4.04 27.20 18.86
C ALA A 651 -4.21 27.34 20.38
N LYS A 652 -3.33 26.69 21.17
CA LYS A 652 -3.39 26.68 22.63
C LYS A 652 -2.90 27.99 23.29
N TYR A 653 -1.84 28.57 22.75
CA TYR A 653 -1.17 29.73 23.39
C TYR A 653 -1.15 31.00 22.53
N GLY A 654 -1.41 30.89 21.24
CA GLY A 654 -1.44 32.00 20.31
C GLY A 654 -2.64 32.93 20.52
N GLN A 655 -2.62 34.05 19.84
CA GLN A 655 -3.63 35.07 19.82
C GLN A 655 -4.10 35.28 18.36
N GLU A 656 -4.81 36.35 18.06
CA GLU A 656 -5.35 36.70 16.76
C GLU A 656 -4.31 36.66 15.60
N ASN A 657 -3.05 36.95 15.90
CA ASN A 657 -1.96 36.97 14.92
C ASN A 657 -1.62 35.59 14.29
N VAL A 658 -2.15 34.50 14.81
CA VAL A 658 -1.94 33.14 14.26
C VAL A 658 -3.18 32.57 13.56
N PHE A 659 -4.28 33.35 13.55
CA PHE A 659 -5.56 32.90 12.98
C PHE A 659 -5.44 32.50 11.50
N ASP A 660 -4.83 33.35 10.67
CA ASP A 660 -4.67 33.08 9.22
C ASP A 660 -3.87 31.80 8.95
N PHE A 661 -2.84 31.52 9.76
CA PHE A 661 -2.07 30.29 9.65
C PHE A 661 -2.94 29.08 9.93
N ILE A 662 -3.69 29.05 11.05
CA ILE A 662 -4.52 27.92 11.44
C ILE A 662 -5.69 27.72 10.46
N ALA A 663 -6.35 28.81 10.05
CA ALA A 663 -7.41 28.75 9.05
C ALA A 663 -6.92 28.15 7.73
N LYS A 664 -5.75 28.57 7.26
CA LYS A 664 -5.12 28.00 6.05
C LYS A 664 -4.81 26.51 6.21
N GLN A 665 -4.27 26.09 7.35
CA GLN A 665 -4.01 24.65 7.61
C GLN A 665 -5.32 23.86 7.63
N PHE A 666 -6.38 24.42 8.20
CA PHE A 666 -7.71 23.81 8.22
C PHE A 666 -8.28 23.61 6.81
N ASP A 667 -8.16 24.60 5.93
CA ASP A 667 -8.71 24.56 4.57
C ASP A 667 -7.99 23.57 3.65
N ILE A 668 -6.69 23.35 3.86
CA ILE A 668 -5.87 22.44 3.02
C ILE A 668 -6.20 20.97 3.28
N LEU A 669 -6.65 20.61 4.48
CA LEU A 669 -6.85 19.21 4.88
C LEU A 669 -8.13 18.62 4.28
N ASN A 670 -8.05 17.36 3.85
CA ASN A 670 -9.22 16.59 3.42
C ASN A 670 -10.24 16.43 4.57
N ASN A 671 -11.51 16.66 4.28
CA ASN A 671 -12.60 16.62 5.26
C ASN A 671 -12.78 15.25 5.97
N GLN A 672 -12.23 14.18 5.41
CA GLN A 672 -12.32 12.83 5.98
C GLN A 672 -11.04 12.40 6.71
N SER A 673 -10.00 13.25 6.75
CA SER A 673 -8.75 12.90 7.41
C SER A 673 -8.81 13.05 8.94
N ALA A 674 -8.06 12.20 9.65
CA ALA A 674 -7.91 12.32 11.09
C ALA A 674 -7.27 13.67 11.49
N GLU A 675 -6.34 14.17 10.66
CA GLU A 675 -5.73 15.49 10.86
C GLU A 675 -6.76 16.62 10.82
N LYS A 676 -7.77 16.53 9.93
CA LYS A 676 -8.85 17.52 9.89
C LYS A 676 -9.66 17.54 11.17
N PHE A 677 -9.90 16.38 11.77
CA PHE A 677 -10.59 16.29 13.07
C PHE A 677 -9.77 17.00 14.18
N TYR A 678 -8.48 16.68 14.30
CA TYR A 678 -7.61 17.35 15.29
C TYR A 678 -7.50 18.86 15.02
N MET A 679 -7.43 19.25 13.74
CA MET A 679 -7.40 20.65 13.35
C MET A 679 -8.70 21.39 13.71
N THR A 680 -9.86 20.72 13.63
CA THR A 680 -11.14 21.29 14.06
C THR A 680 -11.13 21.64 15.55
N VAL A 681 -10.56 20.76 16.37
CA VAL A 681 -10.40 21.00 17.82
C VAL A 681 -9.46 22.19 18.06
N ALA A 682 -8.32 22.22 17.38
CA ALA A 682 -7.34 23.31 17.49
C ALA A 682 -7.94 24.65 17.06
N PHE A 683 -8.66 24.67 15.94
CA PHE A 683 -9.33 25.87 15.44
C PHE A 683 -10.41 26.37 16.42
N GLY A 684 -11.22 25.46 17.00
CA GLY A 684 -12.20 25.79 18.03
C GLY A 684 -11.56 26.41 19.29
N GLN A 685 -10.40 25.92 19.70
CA GLN A 685 -9.64 26.50 20.83
C GLN A 685 -9.17 27.94 20.54
N LEU A 686 -8.76 28.22 19.31
CA LEU A 686 -8.32 29.55 18.92
C LEU A 686 -9.49 30.52 18.82
N LEU A 687 -10.65 30.10 18.28
CA LEU A 687 -11.83 30.97 18.08
C LEU A 687 -12.31 31.61 19.37
N HIS A 688 -12.12 30.97 20.56
CA HIS A 688 -12.42 31.58 21.83
C HIS A 688 -11.51 32.74 22.23
N LYS A 689 -10.43 32.99 21.48
CA LYS A 689 -9.40 34.00 21.79
C LYS A 689 -9.30 35.12 20.77
N VAL A 690 -10.05 35.01 19.68
CA VAL A 690 -10.10 36.04 18.61
C VAL A 690 -11.36 36.88 18.78
N ASN A 691 -11.23 38.18 18.50
CA ASN A 691 -12.30 39.15 18.75
C ASN A 691 -13.28 39.29 17.58
N ASP A 692 -12.91 38.81 16.39
CA ASP A 692 -13.74 38.84 15.19
C ASP A 692 -13.71 37.46 14.51
N PRO A 693 -14.80 36.67 14.64
CA PRO A 693 -14.87 35.34 14.07
C PRO A 693 -15.07 35.32 12.56
#